data_0c6e28021c2e4c1031104054096c58d7
#
_entry.id   0c6e28021c2e4c1031104054096c58d7
#
_cell.length_a   1.000
_cell.length_b   1.000
_cell.length_c   1.000
_cell.angle_alpha   90.00
_cell.angle_beta   90.00
_cell.angle_gamma   90.00
#
_symmetry.space_group_name_H-M   'P 1'
#
loop_
_entity.id
_entity.type
_entity.pdbx_description
1 polymer ?
#
loop_
_entity_poly.entity_id
_entity_poly.type
_entity_poly.pdbx_seq_one_letter_code
_entity_poly.pdbx_strand_id
1 'polypeptide(L)'
;MKQFEEWEGFKGRMWKEEINTRGFIQENYTPYDGDASFLAGPTEATDKLWGILQGLQKEERKKGGVLDMDTDIVSSLTSHGPGYISEETKDLEQIVGLQTDKPLKRAFMPYGGIKMAEESCRNYGYEPSERLHEIFTKYSKTHNTAVFDAYTPEMKKARHNKIITGLPDTYGRGRIVGDYRRVALYGIDYLLEEKENDFANCGCGVMTDDVIRLREELAEQKKALKDMKEMAQIYGFDISRPAKTAKEAIQWMYFGYLAAIKTQNGAAMSIGRVSTFLDIYIQRDLDKGIITEEEAQEMIDHLTMKFRMVKFARIPSYNQLFSGDPVWATLDLAGIGVDGRSMVTKTDFRFLHTLENMGPSPEPNITVLYSSALPENFKKYAADISIRTSSIQYENDDVMKPVWGDDYAICCCVSATKTGKEMQFFGARANLAKCLLYAINGGVDCKTKQQVGPAYKPIMSEYLDYDEVMQKYDVMMDWLVDLYVNTLNLIQYMHDKYYYEAAELALMDTELERTFATGIAGFSHAVDSLSAIKYAKVKAIRDEEGLVVDYEIDGEFPKYGNDDDRADDIAVWLLRTFLAKIKKHHTYRNSEPTTSILTITSNVVYGKATGTMPDGRKAGEPLAPGANPSYGAEQNGLLASLNSVAKIPYEWALDGISNTQTINPDALGHEDGERINNLVNVMDGYFDQGAHHLNVNVFGKEKLIDAMEHPEKEEYANFTIRVSGYAVKFIDLTREQQMDVISRTCHKTM
;
A
#
# COMPACT_ATOMS: atom_id res chain seq x y z
N MET A 1 29.86 6.15 25.27
CA MET A 1 28.60 6.88 25.06
C MET A 1 28.93 8.10 24.23
N LYS A 2 28.43 8.15 22.97
CA LYS A 2 28.52 9.35 22.15
C LYS A 2 27.56 10.39 22.73
N GLN A 3 27.99 11.63 22.80
CA GLN A 3 27.15 12.77 23.15
C GLN A 3 27.22 13.75 22.00
N PHE A 4 26.06 13.99 21.39
CA PHE A 4 25.92 15.03 20.38
C PHE A 4 25.29 16.28 21.02
N GLU A 5 25.78 17.45 20.65
CA GLU A 5 25.20 18.72 21.07
C GLU A 5 23.73 18.85 20.65
N GLU A 6 23.40 18.27 19.51
CA GLU A 6 22.06 18.24 18.93
C GLU A 6 21.02 17.49 19.81
N TRP A 7 21.49 16.57 20.68
CA TRP A 7 20.63 15.83 21.63
C TRP A 7 20.38 16.60 22.94
N GLU A 8 20.96 17.76 23.10
CA GLU A 8 20.79 18.56 24.31
C GLU A 8 19.31 18.96 24.51
N GLY A 9 18.80 18.77 25.72
CA GLY A 9 17.42 19.05 26.08
C GLY A 9 16.44 17.90 25.84
N PHE A 10 16.80 16.84 25.10
CA PHE A 10 15.97 15.64 24.97
C PHE A 10 16.17 14.69 26.15
N LYS A 11 15.03 14.15 26.61
CA LYS A 11 14.96 13.18 27.73
C LYS A 11 15.36 11.79 27.25
N GLY A 12 15.76 10.95 28.21
CA GLY A 12 16.05 9.56 28.00
C GLY A 12 17.53 9.25 27.82
N ARG A 13 17.84 7.95 28.00
CA ARG A 13 19.21 7.46 27.98
C ARG A 13 19.40 6.32 26.97
N MET A 14 18.49 5.35 26.92
CA MET A 14 18.67 4.13 26.11
C MET A 14 18.88 4.43 24.63
N TRP A 15 18.06 5.31 24.06
CA TRP A 15 18.19 5.72 22.66
C TRP A 15 19.51 6.50 22.33
N LYS A 16 20.23 6.97 23.35
CA LYS A 16 21.56 7.59 23.19
C LYS A 16 22.69 6.55 23.23
N GLU A 17 22.42 5.37 23.70
CA GLU A 17 23.40 4.27 23.83
C GLU A 17 23.29 3.26 22.68
N GLU A 18 22.09 3.10 22.12
CA GLU A 18 21.78 2.21 21.01
C GLU A 18 20.76 2.84 20.05
N ILE A 19 20.64 2.33 18.84
CA ILE A 19 19.60 2.80 17.90
C ILE A 19 18.22 2.38 18.42
N ASN A 20 17.46 3.34 18.93
CA ASN A 20 16.15 3.12 19.52
C ASN A 20 15.23 4.34 19.31
N THR A 21 14.80 4.55 18.07
CA THR A 21 13.92 5.66 17.69
C THR A 21 12.61 5.63 18.45
N ARG A 22 12.04 4.43 18.68
CA ARG A 22 10.83 4.27 19.49
C ARG A 22 11.05 4.81 20.92
N GLY A 23 12.15 4.44 21.57
CA GLY A 23 12.47 4.93 22.92
C GLY A 23 12.58 6.46 22.97
N PHE A 24 13.22 7.08 21.97
CA PHE A 24 13.26 8.53 21.84
C PHE A 24 11.86 9.15 21.78
N ILE A 25 10.98 8.60 20.94
CA ILE A 25 9.60 9.10 20.80
C ILE A 25 8.88 8.99 22.14
N GLN A 26 8.86 7.81 22.76
CA GLN A 26 8.13 7.54 24.00
C GLN A 26 8.53 8.46 25.17
N GLU A 27 9.80 8.86 25.23
CA GLU A 27 10.32 9.72 26.29
C GLU A 27 10.15 11.21 26.03
N ASN A 28 9.90 11.63 24.76
CA ASN A 28 9.96 13.05 24.39
C ASN A 28 8.67 13.62 23.79
N TYR A 29 7.76 12.81 23.22
CA TYR A 29 6.54 13.36 22.62
C TYR A 29 5.55 13.83 23.69
N THR A 30 4.70 14.77 23.31
CA THR A 30 3.62 15.30 24.13
C THR A 30 2.29 15.03 23.43
N PRO A 31 1.40 14.19 24.00
CA PRO A 31 0.06 14.00 23.45
C PRO A 31 -0.70 15.33 23.35
N TYR A 32 -1.50 15.47 22.31
CA TYR A 32 -2.36 16.63 22.10
C TYR A 32 -3.84 16.21 22.02
N ASP A 33 -4.67 16.78 22.87
CA ASP A 33 -6.12 16.54 22.98
C ASP A 33 -6.96 17.79 22.66
N GLY A 34 -6.29 18.89 22.29
CA GLY A 34 -6.94 20.14 21.87
C GLY A 34 -7.59 20.03 20.48
N ASP A 35 -8.10 21.15 20.00
CA ASP A 35 -8.75 21.26 18.71
C ASP A 35 -7.80 21.79 17.60
N ALA A 36 -8.36 22.00 16.40
CA ALA A 36 -7.63 22.43 15.21
C ALA A 36 -7.38 23.96 15.15
N SER A 37 -7.70 24.71 16.18
CA SER A 37 -7.68 26.20 16.13
C SER A 37 -6.29 26.82 15.99
N PHE A 38 -5.21 26.06 16.26
CA PHE A 38 -3.82 26.51 16.09
C PHE A 38 -3.33 26.40 14.64
N LEU A 39 -4.02 25.70 13.77
CA LEU A 39 -3.61 25.45 12.40
C LEU A 39 -3.56 26.75 11.58
N ALA A 40 -2.53 26.86 10.75
CA ALA A 40 -2.36 28.00 9.85
C ALA A 40 -2.75 27.62 8.41
N GLY A 41 -3.33 28.59 7.71
CA GLY A 41 -3.56 28.47 6.27
C GLY A 41 -2.28 28.38 5.47
N PRO A 42 -2.37 28.16 4.14
CA PRO A 42 -1.19 28.10 3.29
C PRO A 42 -0.48 29.44 3.26
N THR A 43 0.86 29.40 3.28
CA THR A 43 1.66 30.61 3.07
C THR A 43 1.68 30.98 1.58
N GLU A 44 2.11 32.23 1.27
CA GLU A 44 2.31 32.67 -0.11
C GLU A 44 3.31 31.75 -0.86
N ALA A 45 4.32 31.21 -0.17
CA ALA A 45 5.26 30.26 -0.73
C ALA A 45 4.59 28.92 -1.04
N THR A 46 3.77 28.40 -0.13
CA THR A 46 2.98 27.17 -0.35
C THR A 46 2.06 27.34 -1.56
N ASP A 47 1.28 28.41 -1.63
CA ASP A 47 0.35 28.68 -2.74
C ASP A 47 1.08 28.76 -4.07
N LYS A 48 2.21 29.47 -4.12
CA LYS A 48 3.01 29.61 -5.34
C LYS A 48 3.60 28.30 -5.83
N LEU A 49 4.24 27.53 -4.95
CA LEU A 49 4.86 26.25 -5.29
C LEU A 49 3.78 25.22 -5.69
N TRP A 50 2.69 25.18 -4.95
CA TRP A 50 1.56 24.31 -5.27
C TRP A 50 0.91 24.65 -6.61
N GLY A 51 0.73 25.93 -6.91
CA GLY A 51 0.22 26.41 -8.20
C GLY A 51 1.09 25.96 -9.38
N ILE A 52 2.42 26.03 -9.23
CA ILE A 52 3.37 25.51 -10.25
C ILE A 52 3.18 24.01 -10.43
N LEU A 53 3.13 23.27 -9.33
CA LEU A 53 2.99 21.81 -9.38
C LEU A 53 1.66 21.37 -10.00
N GLN A 54 0.56 22.04 -9.66
CA GLN A 54 -0.75 21.80 -10.30
C GLN A 54 -0.70 22.05 -11.82
N GLY A 55 0.01 23.08 -12.26
CA GLY A 55 0.25 23.37 -13.67
C GLY A 55 0.97 22.22 -14.36
N LEU A 56 2.03 21.70 -13.75
CA LEU A 56 2.78 20.54 -14.25
C LEU A 56 1.94 19.26 -14.30
N GLN A 57 1.13 18.99 -13.27
CA GLN A 57 0.22 17.84 -13.26
C GLN A 57 -0.86 17.95 -14.36
N LYS A 58 -1.33 19.17 -14.67
CA LYS A 58 -2.26 19.40 -15.76
C LYS A 58 -1.61 19.13 -17.13
N GLU A 59 -0.35 19.50 -17.31
CA GLU A 59 0.42 19.17 -18.53
C GLU A 59 0.74 17.66 -18.60
N GLU A 60 1.08 17.02 -17.50
CA GLU A 60 1.25 15.56 -17.43
C GLU A 60 0.02 14.83 -17.95
N ARG A 61 -1.17 15.26 -17.50
CA ARG A 61 -2.45 14.67 -17.93
C ARG A 61 -2.70 14.87 -19.43
N LYS A 62 -2.42 16.06 -19.97
CA LYS A 62 -2.55 16.34 -21.42
C LYS A 62 -1.63 15.46 -22.26
N LYS A 63 -0.48 15.04 -21.72
CA LYS A 63 0.47 14.13 -22.35
C LYS A 63 0.16 12.64 -22.15
N GLY A 64 -1.02 12.31 -21.60
CA GLY A 64 -1.43 10.93 -21.38
C GLY A 64 -0.87 10.29 -20.11
N GLY A 65 -0.42 11.09 -19.13
CA GLY A 65 -0.03 10.64 -17.79
C GLY A 65 1.49 10.55 -17.55
N VAL A 66 2.32 10.97 -18.50
CA VAL A 66 3.78 11.08 -18.34
C VAL A 66 4.25 12.44 -18.84
N LEU A 67 4.72 13.28 -17.92
CA LEU A 67 5.20 14.63 -18.25
C LEU A 67 6.56 14.59 -18.95
N ASP A 68 7.50 13.86 -18.38
CA ASP A 68 8.88 13.72 -18.85
C ASP A 68 9.47 12.39 -18.37
N MET A 69 10.47 11.89 -19.07
CA MET A 69 11.14 10.63 -18.77
C MET A 69 12.63 10.72 -19.07
N ASP A 70 13.43 10.21 -18.16
CA ASP A 70 14.86 10.07 -18.39
C ASP A 70 15.11 8.89 -19.33
N THR A 71 15.91 9.09 -20.36
CA THR A 71 16.17 8.08 -21.38
C THR A 71 17.64 7.67 -21.45
N ASP A 72 18.50 8.30 -20.67
CA ASP A 72 19.95 8.09 -20.73
C ASP A 72 20.64 7.88 -19.38
N ILE A 73 19.99 8.24 -18.28
CA ILE A 73 20.56 8.15 -16.92
C ILE A 73 19.93 7.00 -16.17
N VAL A 74 20.77 6.09 -15.65
CA VAL A 74 20.37 5.10 -14.64
C VAL A 74 20.31 5.79 -13.30
N SER A 75 19.14 5.77 -12.66
CA SER A 75 18.93 6.42 -11.36
C SER A 75 19.80 5.80 -10.28
N SER A 76 20.48 6.66 -9.55
CA SER A 76 21.18 6.34 -8.30
C SER A 76 21.03 7.53 -7.34
N LEU A 77 21.54 7.41 -6.12
CA LEU A 77 21.44 8.49 -5.15
C LEU A 77 22.07 9.80 -5.64
N THR A 78 23.14 9.70 -6.42
CA THR A 78 23.94 10.83 -6.90
C THR A 78 23.90 11.03 -8.43
N SER A 79 23.03 10.32 -9.14
CA SER A 79 22.98 10.38 -10.61
C SER A 79 22.48 11.69 -11.18
N HIS A 80 21.68 12.43 -10.42
CA HIS A 80 21.10 13.70 -10.82
C HIS A 80 21.65 14.82 -9.90
N GLY A 81 21.91 15.99 -10.46
CA GLY A 81 22.20 17.20 -9.73
C GLY A 81 20.99 17.67 -8.91
N PRO A 82 21.10 18.81 -8.18
CA PRO A 82 20.00 19.29 -7.37
C PRO A 82 18.79 19.62 -8.25
N GLY A 83 17.62 19.08 -7.88
CA GLY A 83 16.35 19.34 -8.53
C GLY A 83 15.40 20.10 -7.62
N TYR A 84 14.64 21.03 -8.19
CA TYR A 84 13.68 21.88 -7.49
C TYR A 84 12.34 21.87 -8.24
N ILE A 85 11.25 22.26 -7.56
CA ILE A 85 9.94 22.42 -8.20
C ILE A 85 10.04 23.42 -9.35
N SER A 86 10.79 24.51 -9.13
CA SER A 86 11.19 25.45 -10.17
C SER A 86 12.49 26.14 -9.76
N GLU A 87 13.44 26.26 -10.66
CA GLU A 87 14.70 27.01 -10.45
C GLU A 87 14.44 28.47 -10.07
N GLU A 88 13.38 29.08 -10.61
CA GLU A 88 13.03 30.49 -10.34
C GLU A 88 12.49 30.71 -8.93
N THR A 89 11.98 29.66 -8.28
CA THR A 89 11.34 29.74 -6.96
C THR A 89 11.98 28.83 -5.93
N LYS A 90 13.14 28.27 -6.21
CA LYS A 90 13.83 27.32 -5.33
C LYS A 90 14.10 27.85 -3.93
N ASP A 91 14.31 29.15 -3.78
CA ASP A 91 14.54 29.77 -2.46
C ASP A 91 13.29 29.78 -1.58
N LEU A 92 12.12 29.50 -2.15
CA LEU A 92 10.86 29.34 -1.40
C LEU A 92 10.70 27.93 -0.82
N GLU A 93 11.40 26.93 -1.36
CA GLU A 93 11.26 25.54 -0.90
C GLU A 93 11.89 25.36 0.48
N GLN A 94 11.08 25.11 1.50
CA GLN A 94 11.56 24.80 2.85
C GLN A 94 12.22 23.41 2.90
N ILE A 95 11.66 22.46 2.16
CA ILE A 95 12.17 21.09 2.04
C ILE A 95 12.56 20.86 0.57
N VAL A 96 13.80 20.47 0.32
CA VAL A 96 14.36 20.30 -1.02
C VAL A 96 14.66 18.83 -1.34
N GLY A 97 14.80 18.52 -2.61
CA GLY A 97 15.15 17.20 -3.12
C GLY A 97 14.07 16.62 -4.03
N LEU A 98 14.49 16.16 -5.20
CA LEU A 98 13.64 15.48 -6.16
C LEU A 98 14.24 14.12 -6.54
N GLN A 99 13.39 13.23 -7.00
CA GLN A 99 13.78 11.91 -7.51
C GLN A 99 14.74 12.01 -8.70
N THR A 100 14.56 13.02 -9.55
CA THR A 100 15.42 13.39 -10.68
C THR A 100 15.82 14.86 -10.57
N ASP A 101 16.30 15.43 -11.67
CA ASP A 101 16.63 16.86 -11.80
C ASP A 101 15.40 17.76 -12.03
N LYS A 102 14.22 17.17 -12.30
CA LYS A 102 12.99 17.93 -12.59
C LYS A 102 11.76 17.29 -11.90
N PRO A 103 10.77 18.10 -11.53
CA PRO A 103 9.53 17.59 -10.95
C PRO A 103 8.76 16.73 -11.97
N LEU A 104 8.16 15.65 -11.47
CA LEU A 104 7.37 14.67 -12.23
C LEU A 104 8.12 13.98 -13.38
N LYS A 105 9.42 14.15 -13.51
CA LYS A 105 10.25 13.41 -14.48
C LYS A 105 10.55 12.02 -13.93
N ARG A 106 10.21 11.00 -14.71
CA ARG A 106 10.40 9.59 -14.35
C ARG A 106 11.81 9.13 -14.72
N ALA A 107 12.37 8.23 -13.93
CA ALA A 107 13.73 7.73 -14.12
C ALA A 107 13.79 6.23 -14.37
N PHE A 108 14.87 5.77 -14.98
CA PHE A 108 15.25 4.36 -15.06
C PHE A 108 15.88 3.94 -13.72
N MET A 109 15.26 2.97 -13.05
CA MET A 109 15.77 2.40 -11.82
C MET A 109 16.77 1.29 -12.10
N PRO A 110 17.88 1.18 -11.32
CA PRO A 110 19.02 0.32 -11.68
C PRO A 110 18.70 -1.17 -11.66
N TYR A 111 17.75 -1.61 -10.86
CA TYR A 111 17.54 -3.03 -10.59
C TYR A 111 16.11 -3.49 -10.92
N GLY A 112 15.20 -2.58 -11.13
CA GLY A 112 13.80 -2.89 -11.36
C GLY A 112 13.51 -3.53 -12.72
N GLY A 113 12.22 -3.59 -13.07
CA GLY A 113 11.75 -4.19 -14.32
C GLY A 113 12.15 -3.40 -15.56
N ILE A 114 13.39 -3.51 -16.02
CA ILE A 114 13.92 -2.74 -17.14
C ILE A 114 13.07 -2.89 -18.41
N LYS A 115 12.54 -4.07 -18.68
CA LYS A 115 11.63 -4.28 -19.83
C LYS A 115 10.38 -3.43 -19.72
N MET A 116 9.82 -3.30 -18.52
CA MET A 116 8.68 -2.43 -18.26
C MET A 116 9.06 -0.96 -18.41
N ALA A 117 10.24 -0.55 -17.95
CA ALA A 117 10.72 0.82 -18.09
C ALA A 117 10.96 1.21 -19.56
N GLU A 118 11.59 0.34 -20.36
CA GLU A 118 11.78 0.53 -21.80
C GLU A 118 10.43 0.56 -22.54
N GLU A 119 9.52 -0.34 -22.21
CA GLU A 119 8.18 -0.36 -22.78
C GLU A 119 7.41 0.91 -22.39
N SER A 120 7.55 1.39 -21.15
CA SER A 120 7.00 2.67 -20.72
C SER A 120 7.52 3.83 -21.59
N CYS A 121 8.82 3.93 -21.82
CA CYS A 121 9.39 4.92 -22.73
C CYS A 121 8.67 4.91 -24.07
N ARG A 122 8.65 3.76 -24.75
CA ARG A 122 8.06 3.62 -26.08
C ARG A 122 6.57 3.97 -26.12
N ASN A 123 5.80 3.53 -25.10
CA ASN A 123 4.36 3.82 -25.01
C ASN A 123 4.05 5.32 -24.87
N TYR A 124 4.95 6.09 -24.29
CA TYR A 124 4.77 7.52 -24.06
C TYR A 124 5.60 8.40 -25.03
N GLY A 125 6.17 7.80 -26.07
CA GLY A 125 6.87 8.54 -27.14
C GLY A 125 8.32 8.90 -26.83
N TYR A 126 8.95 8.20 -25.89
CA TYR A 126 10.37 8.32 -25.56
C TYR A 126 11.14 7.10 -26.06
N GLU A 127 12.40 7.29 -26.44
CA GLU A 127 13.29 6.19 -26.83
C GLU A 127 14.44 6.08 -25.82
N PRO A 128 14.64 4.90 -25.19
CA PRO A 128 15.80 4.66 -24.33
C PRO A 128 17.08 4.75 -25.15
N SER A 129 18.16 5.28 -24.57
CA SER A 129 19.44 5.30 -25.24
C SER A 129 19.98 3.88 -25.46
N GLU A 130 20.75 3.69 -26.55
CA GLU A 130 21.44 2.41 -26.81
C GLU A 130 22.35 2.02 -25.63
N ARG A 131 22.95 3.01 -24.96
CA ARG A 131 23.78 2.80 -23.78
C ARG A 131 23.01 2.19 -22.62
N LEU A 132 21.79 2.68 -22.30
CA LEU A 132 20.95 2.10 -21.28
C LEU A 132 20.56 0.66 -21.62
N HIS A 133 20.13 0.43 -22.85
CA HIS A 133 19.79 -0.91 -23.32
C HIS A 133 20.99 -1.87 -23.18
N GLU A 134 22.19 -1.45 -23.58
CA GLU A 134 23.41 -2.26 -23.49
C GLU A 134 23.78 -2.58 -22.02
N ILE A 135 23.70 -1.58 -21.11
CA ILE A 135 23.96 -1.79 -19.69
C ILE A 135 23.11 -2.92 -19.12
N PHE A 136 21.80 -2.89 -19.36
CA PHE A 136 20.86 -3.83 -18.77
C PHE A 136 20.76 -5.18 -19.51
N THR A 137 21.22 -5.28 -20.74
CA THR A 137 21.15 -6.53 -21.51
C THR A 137 22.49 -7.25 -21.62
N LYS A 138 23.59 -6.52 -21.56
CA LYS A 138 24.96 -7.07 -21.78
C LYS A 138 25.78 -7.14 -20.48
N TYR A 139 25.68 -6.13 -19.62
CA TYR A 139 26.55 -6.00 -18.45
C TYR A 139 25.84 -6.28 -17.12
N SER A 140 24.53 -6.33 -17.11
CA SER A 140 23.71 -6.51 -15.91
C SER A 140 22.61 -7.53 -16.17
N LYS A 141 22.09 -8.12 -15.10
CA LYS A 141 20.89 -8.95 -15.13
C LYS A 141 19.91 -8.40 -14.10
N THR A 142 18.70 -8.09 -14.52
CA THR A 142 17.66 -7.63 -13.60
C THR A 142 16.92 -8.81 -12.97
N HIS A 143 16.28 -8.58 -11.82
CA HIS A 143 15.39 -9.57 -11.21
C HIS A 143 14.28 -10.02 -12.17
N ASN A 144 13.72 -9.11 -12.94
CA ASN A 144 12.69 -9.40 -13.93
C ASN A 144 13.16 -10.45 -14.95
N THR A 145 14.33 -10.27 -15.56
CA THR A 145 14.91 -11.25 -16.46
C THR A 145 15.17 -12.58 -15.75
N ALA A 146 15.73 -12.53 -14.54
CA ALA A 146 16.05 -13.72 -13.77
C ALA A 146 14.81 -14.55 -13.41
N VAL A 147 13.72 -13.89 -12.99
CA VAL A 147 12.44 -14.53 -12.68
C VAL A 147 11.88 -15.24 -13.91
N PHE A 148 11.78 -14.55 -15.05
CA PHE A 148 11.20 -15.14 -16.28
C PHE A 148 12.06 -16.25 -16.88
N ASP A 149 13.39 -16.22 -16.70
CA ASP A 149 14.28 -17.31 -17.08
C ASP A 149 14.04 -18.58 -16.24
N ALA A 150 13.70 -18.40 -14.97
CA ALA A 150 13.57 -19.49 -14.01
C ALA A 150 12.12 -20.02 -13.87
N TYR A 151 11.12 -19.32 -14.34
CA TYR A 151 9.72 -19.78 -14.27
C TYR A 151 9.50 -21.12 -14.97
N THR A 152 8.85 -22.03 -14.27
CA THR A 152 8.38 -23.30 -14.88
C THR A 152 7.25 -23.04 -15.89
N PRO A 153 7.00 -23.98 -16.81
CA PRO A 153 5.84 -23.88 -17.72
C PRO A 153 4.51 -23.75 -16.97
N GLU A 154 4.37 -24.40 -15.82
CA GLU A 154 3.17 -24.37 -14.98
C GLU A 154 2.98 -22.97 -14.35
N MET A 155 4.03 -22.36 -13.77
CA MET A 155 4.01 -21.00 -13.26
C MET A 155 3.61 -19.99 -14.36
N LYS A 156 4.17 -20.12 -15.56
CA LYS A 156 3.85 -19.28 -16.72
C LYS A 156 2.39 -19.43 -17.11
N LYS A 157 1.87 -20.67 -17.15
CA LYS A 157 0.48 -20.98 -17.47
C LYS A 157 -0.49 -20.39 -16.42
N ALA A 158 -0.20 -20.56 -15.15
CA ALA A 158 -1.02 -20.03 -14.05
C ALA A 158 -1.07 -18.48 -14.08
N ARG A 159 0.08 -17.84 -14.29
CA ARG A 159 0.19 -16.38 -14.45
C ARG A 159 -0.63 -15.90 -15.67
N HIS A 160 -0.48 -16.57 -16.81
CA HIS A 160 -1.22 -16.22 -18.03
C HIS A 160 -2.73 -16.31 -17.83
N ASN A 161 -3.22 -17.36 -17.20
CA ASN A 161 -4.63 -17.57 -16.91
C ASN A 161 -5.16 -16.79 -15.70
N LYS A 162 -4.36 -15.96 -15.05
CA LYS A 162 -4.76 -15.09 -13.94
C LYS A 162 -5.32 -15.85 -12.72
N ILE A 163 -4.90 -17.09 -12.49
CA ILE A 163 -5.18 -17.78 -11.23
C ILE A 163 -4.28 -17.25 -10.10
N ILE A 164 -3.06 -16.84 -10.45
CA ILE A 164 -2.18 -16.01 -9.64
C ILE A 164 -1.84 -14.73 -10.42
N THR A 165 -1.93 -13.57 -9.79
CA THR A 165 -1.77 -12.27 -10.46
C THR A 165 -1.17 -11.20 -9.55
N GLY A 166 -0.74 -10.09 -10.16
CA GLY A 166 -0.13 -8.98 -9.44
C GLY A 166 1.26 -9.32 -8.89
N LEU A 167 1.90 -10.36 -9.44
CA LEU A 167 3.20 -10.85 -9.00
C LEU A 167 4.26 -9.75 -9.16
N PRO A 168 5.14 -9.56 -8.15
CA PRO A 168 6.27 -8.62 -8.25
C PRO A 168 7.40 -9.20 -9.12
N ASP A 169 7.08 -9.74 -10.27
CA ASP A 169 7.99 -10.32 -11.23
C ASP A 169 8.45 -9.33 -12.31
N THR A 170 7.78 -8.19 -12.44
CA THR A 170 8.09 -7.14 -13.43
C THR A 170 8.45 -5.79 -12.80
N TYR A 171 8.21 -5.61 -11.52
CA TYR A 171 8.47 -4.37 -10.79
C TYR A 171 9.19 -4.68 -9.47
N GLY A 172 9.62 -3.65 -8.73
CA GLY A 172 10.28 -3.81 -7.45
C GLY A 172 9.37 -4.38 -6.36
N ARG A 173 9.98 -4.90 -5.31
CA ARG A 173 9.30 -5.57 -4.20
C ARG A 173 8.43 -4.63 -3.36
N GLY A 174 8.98 -3.46 -3.00
CA GLY A 174 8.26 -2.33 -2.44
C GLY A 174 7.57 -2.52 -1.08
N ARG A 175 7.91 -3.53 -0.29
CA ARG A 175 7.33 -3.80 1.03
C ARG A 175 8.36 -3.69 2.15
N ILE A 176 9.23 -2.69 2.03
CA ILE A 176 10.21 -2.31 3.04
C ILE A 176 9.93 -0.86 3.41
N VAL A 177 9.89 -0.57 4.70
CA VAL A 177 9.80 0.79 5.23
C VAL A 177 11.06 1.03 6.04
N GLY A 178 12.00 1.78 5.48
CA GLY A 178 13.20 2.19 6.20
C GLY A 178 12.81 3.09 7.38
N ASP A 179 13.50 2.97 8.51
CA ASP A 179 13.30 3.93 9.59
C ASP A 179 14.03 5.25 9.27
N TYR A 180 13.39 6.05 8.39
CA TYR A 180 13.92 7.33 7.91
C TYR A 180 14.20 8.33 9.04
N ARG A 181 13.53 8.18 10.20
CA ARG A 181 13.71 8.99 11.41
C ARG A 181 15.14 8.85 11.98
N ARG A 182 15.79 7.70 11.74
CA ARG A 182 17.18 7.45 12.17
C ARG A 182 18.16 8.46 11.58
N VAL A 183 17.95 8.90 10.35
CA VAL A 183 18.80 9.91 9.70
C VAL A 183 18.77 11.23 10.48
N ALA A 184 17.58 11.66 10.90
CA ALA A 184 17.42 12.87 11.70
C ALA A 184 17.95 12.73 13.13
N LEU A 185 17.70 11.58 13.77
CA LEU A 185 18.05 11.38 15.18
C LEU A 185 19.53 11.11 15.39
N TYR A 186 20.18 10.36 14.49
CA TYR A 186 21.56 9.88 14.69
C TYR A 186 22.58 10.50 13.72
N GLY A 187 22.14 10.90 12.51
CA GLY A 187 23.04 11.27 11.42
C GLY A 187 23.72 10.06 10.77
N ILE A 188 24.19 10.25 9.56
CA ILE A 188 24.73 9.15 8.74
C ILE A 188 26.03 8.56 9.32
N ASP A 189 26.90 9.38 9.92
CA ASP A 189 28.18 8.86 10.43
C ASP A 189 27.98 7.90 11.60
N TYR A 190 26.97 8.13 12.46
CA TYR A 190 26.62 7.19 13.52
C TYR A 190 26.08 5.88 12.94
N LEU A 191 25.13 5.97 11.99
CA LEU A 191 24.53 4.80 11.35
C LEU A 191 25.58 3.97 10.60
N LEU A 192 26.52 4.62 9.94
CA LEU A 192 27.62 3.95 9.23
C LEU A 192 28.54 3.19 10.20
N GLU A 193 28.89 3.82 11.33
CA GLU A 193 29.71 3.17 12.35
C GLU A 193 29.04 1.91 12.92
N GLU A 194 27.72 1.97 13.18
CA GLU A 194 26.97 0.80 13.64
C GLU A 194 26.99 -0.33 12.59
N LYS A 195 26.79 -0.01 11.30
CA LYS A 195 26.89 -1.01 10.22
C LYS A 195 28.31 -1.54 10.00
N GLU A 196 29.33 -0.75 10.31
CA GLU A 196 30.73 -1.20 10.31
C GLU A 196 31.01 -2.19 11.46
N ASN A 197 30.46 -1.90 12.64
CA ASN A 197 30.53 -2.81 13.79
C ASN A 197 29.80 -4.13 13.51
N ASP A 198 28.59 -4.08 12.94
CA ASP A 198 27.84 -5.28 12.54
C ASP A 198 28.62 -6.10 11.52
N PHE A 199 29.21 -5.46 10.52
CA PHE A 199 30.05 -6.13 9.51
C PHE A 199 31.30 -6.79 10.11
N ALA A 200 31.94 -6.12 11.06
CA ALA A 200 33.13 -6.65 11.74
C ALA A 200 32.81 -7.90 12.58
N ASN A 201 31.64 -7.92 13.20
CA ASN A 201 31.20 -9.00 14.10
C ASN A 201 30.41 -10.10 13.39
N CYS A 202 30.05 -9.91 12.12
CA CYS A 202 29.27 -10.86 11.36
C CYS A 202 30.03 -12.17 11.08
N GLY A 203 29.46 -13.29 11.48
CA GLY A 203 29.86 -14.62 11.03
C GLY A 203 30.90 -15.35 11.87
N CYS A 204 31.41 -14.80 12.95
CA CYS A 204 32.30 -15.49 13.92
C CYS A 204 33.35 -16.42 13.27
N GLY A 205 33.85 -16.09 12.08
CA GLY A 205 34.89 -16.88 11.36
C GLY A 205 34.39 -18.02 10.49
N VAL A 206 33.06 -18.31 10.46
CA VAL A 206 32.51 -19.38 9.60
C VAL A 206 31.71 -18.74 8.45
N MET A 207 32.07 -19.03 7.21
CA MET A 207 31.45 -18.53 5.99
C MET A 207 30.40 -19.52 5.48
N THR A 208 29.26 -19.54 6.11
CA THR A 208 28.03 -20.17 5.55
C THR A 208 27.40 -19.30 4.49
N ASP A 209 26.49 -19.84 3.68
CA ASP A 209 25.77 -19.08 2.64
C ASP A 209 25.06 -17.86 3.24
N ASP A 210 24.42 -18.01 4.40
CA ASP A 210 23.73 -16.93 5.11
C ASP A 210 24.71 -15.84 5.59
N VAL A 211 25.88 -16.24 6.11
CA VAL A 211 26.92 -15.28 6.55
C VAL A 211 27.51 -14.53 5.36
N ILE A 212 27.81 -15.23 4.25
CA ILE A 212 28.31 -14.59 3.03
C ILE A 212 27.29 -13.58 2.52
N ARG A 213 26.03 -13.98 2.47
CA ARG A 213 24.93 -13.09 2.02
C ARG A 213 24.79 -11.87 2.92
N LEU A 214 24.78 -12.06 4.25
CA LEU A 214 24.66 -10.94 5.19
C LEU A 214 25.86 -9.97 5.08
N ARG A 215 27.05 -10.47 4.86
CA ARG A 215 28.25 -9.63 4.66
C ARG A 215 28.16 -8.81 3.37
N GLU A 216 27.66 -9.40 2.30
CA GLU A 216 27.38 -8.69 1.03
C GLU A 216 26.33 -7.58 1.24
N GLU A 217 25.22 -7.91 1.88
CA GLU A 217 24.14 -6.96 2.22
C GLU A 217 24.66 -5.78 3.06
N LEU A 218 25.44 -6.05 4.10
CA LEU A 218 26.06 -4.99 4.94
C LEU A 218 27.05 -4.12 4.16
N ALA A 219 27.81 -4.71 3.22
CA ALA A 219 28.71 -3.92 2.38
C ALA A 219 27.93 -2.96 1.48
N GLU A 220 26.82 -3.40 0.90
CA GLU A 220 25.94 -2.54 0.09
C GLU A 220 25.23 -1.48 0.93
N GLN A 221 24.77 -1.81 2.15
CA GLN A 221 24.17 -0.85 3.09
C GLN A 221 25.17 0.26 3.48
N LYS A 222 26.42 -0.10 3.79
CA LYS A 222 27.48 0.89 4.09
C LYS A 222 27.76 1.83 2.91
N LYS A 223 27.73 1.29 1.70
CA LYS A 223 27.87 2.10 0.48
C LYS A 223 26.67 3.05 0.34
N ALA A 224 25.45 2.54 0.49
CA ALA A 224 24.23 3.35 0.38
C ALA A 224 24.22 4.52 1.39
N LEU A 225 24.68 4.32 2.63
CA LEU A 225 24.81 5.41 3.62
C LEU A 225 25.80 6.48 3.16
N LYS A 226 26.95 6.10 2.58
CA LYS A 226 27.91 7.06 2.03
C LYS A 226 27.33 7.84 0.85
N ASP A 227 26.67 7.14 -0.07
CA ASP A 227 26.02 7.75 -1.23
C ASP A 227 24.87 8.69 -0.79
N MET A 228 24.16 8.36 0.31
CA MET A 228 23.11 9.22 0.90
C MET A 228 23.69 10.53 1.44
N LYS A 229 24.85 10.46 2.11
CA LYS A 229 25.58 11.65 2.57
C LYS A 229 26.02 12.52 1.39
N GLU A 230 26.57 11.92 0.34
CA GLU A 230 26.95 12.64 -0.89
C GLU A 230 25.73 13.27 -1.57
N MET A 231 24.60 12.57 -1.66
CA MET A 231 23.34 13.10 -2.20
C MET A 231 22.90 14.37 -1.45
N ALA A 232 22.92 14.36 -0.12
CA ALA A 232 22.56 15.53 0.67
C ALA A 232 23.52 16.71 0.44
N GLN A 233 24.82 16.44 0.27
CA GLN A 233 25.82 17.47 -0.04
C GLN A 233 25.58 18.15 -1.39
N ILE A 234 25.01 17.46 -2.39
CA ILE A 234 24.62 18.08 -3.67
C ILE A 234 23.59 19.21 -3.46
N TYR A 235 22.75 19.09 -2.43
CA TYR A 235 21.79 20.13 -2.01
C TYR A 235 22.35 21.11 -0.98
N GLY A 236 23.63 20.98 -0.60
CA GLY A 236 24.30 21.85 0.35
C GLY A 236 24.08 21.51 1.82
N PHE A 237 23.60 20.30 2.14
CA PHE A 237 23.34 19.85 3.52
C PHE A 237 24.36 18.82 3.99
N ASP A 238 24.71 18.91 5.29
CA ASP A 238 25.56 17.95 5.98
C ASP A 238 24.72 17.08 6.94
N ILE A 239 24.31 15.91 6.49
CA ILE A 239 23.55 14.92 7.26
C ILE A 239 24.47 13.92 8.00
N SER A 240 25.75 14.18 8.12
CA SER A 240 26.68 13.34 8.87
C SER A 240 26.36 13.30 10.37
N ARG A 241 25.77 14.36 10.89
CA ARG A 241 25.40 14.59 12.29
C ARG A 241 23.87 14.52 12.51
N PRO A 242 23.40 14.37 13.76
CA PRO A 242 21.99 14.52 14.11
C PRO A 242 21.42 15.89 13.70
N ALA A 243 20.12 15.93 13.49
CA ALA A 243 19.40 17.18 13.21
C ALA A 243 19.31 18.08 14.44
N LYS A 244 19.53 19.39 14.24
CA LYS A 244 19.53 20.40 15.32
C LYS A 244 18.21 21.16 15.43
N THR A 245 17.48 21.33 14.33
CA THR A 245 16.23 22.09 14.26
C THR A 245 15.10 21.26 13.67
N ALA A 246 13.86 21.74 13.78
CA ALA A 246 12.70 21.13 13.13
C ALA A 246 12.90 21.02 11.62
N LYS A 247 13.37 22.08 10.96
CA LYS A 247 13.65 22.08 9.53
C LYS A 247 14.70 21.02 9.15
N GLU A 248 15.79 20.92 9.92
CA GLU A 248 16.78 19.85 9.69
C GLU A 248 16.19 18.47 9.93
N ALA A 249 15.40 18.25 10.98
CA ALA A 249 14.80 16.94 11.25
C ALA A 249 13.90 16.48 10.10
N ILE A 250 13.07 17.36 9.57
CA ILE A 250 12.21 17.09 8.42
C ILE A 250 13.07 16.80 7.17
N GLN A 251 14.07 17.64 6.89
CA GLN A 251 14.93 17.50 5.71
C GLN A 251 15.81 16.24 5.77
N TRP A 252 16.41 15.91 6.92
CA TRP A 252 17.21 14.68 7.10
C TRP A 252 16.36 13.42 6.92
N MET A 253 15.20 13.38 7.56
CA MET A 253 14.23 12.30 7.39
C MET A 253 13.82 12.16 5.92
N TYR A 254 13.55 13.28 5.24
CA TYR A 254 13.19 13.27 3.83
C TYR A 254 14.34 12.80 2.94
N PHE A 255 15.59 13.13 3.22
CA PHE A 255 16.74 12.59 2.47
C PHE A 255 16.85 11.06 2.60
N GLY A 256 16.55 10.49 3.76
CA GLY A 256 16.43 9.04 3.92
C GLY A 256 15.37 8.44 3.00
N TYR A 257 14.20 9.04 2.96
CA TYR A 257 13.11 8.64 2.06
C TYR A 257 13.46 8.88 0.58
N LEU A 258 14.08 10.01 0.25
CA LEU A 258 14.52 10.34 -1.10
C LEU A 258 15.52 9.31 -1.65
N ALA A 259 16.43 8.83 -0.80
CA ALA A 259 17.37 7.78 -1.18
C ALA A 259 16.64 6.48 -1.58
N ALA A 260 15.60 6.10 -0.84
CA ALA A 260 14.75 4.95 -1.18
C ALA A 260 14.08 5.14 -2.55
N ILE A 261 13.38 6.25 -2.79
CA ILE A 261 12.65 6.47 -4.03
C ILE A 261 13.53 6.67 -5.26
N LYS A 262 14.80 7.06 -5.10
CA LYS A 262 15.76 7.16 -6.21
C LYS A 262 16.24 5.80 -6.72
N THR A 263 16.15 4.76 -5.93
CA THR A 263 16.64 3.41 -6.27
C THR A 263 15.53 2.40 -6.50
N GLN A 264 14.31 2.68 -6.06
CA GLN A 264 13.14 1.81 -6.23
C GLN A 264 12.43 2.04 -7.57
N ASN A 265 11.84 0.97 -8.12
CA ASN A 265 10.74 1.09 -9.07
C ASN A 265 9.46 0.46 -8.51
N GLY A 266 9.37 0.45 -7.21
CA GLY A 266 8.41 -0.29 -6.42
C GLY A 266 6.99 0.25 -6.47
N ALA A 267 6.12 -0.53 -5.89
CA ALA A 267 4.72 -0.23 -5.74
C ALA A 267 4.37 0.21 -4.32
N ALA A 268 5.32 0.40 -3.40
CA ALA A 268 5.01 0.84 -2.05
C ALA A 268 6.18 1.65 -1.48
N MET A 269 6.04 2.96 -1.56
CA MET A 269 7.02 3.90 -1.05
C MET A 269 6.51 4.55 0.24
N SER A 270 6.16 3.70 1.21
CA SER A 270 5.60 4.13 2.49
C SER A 270 6.60 4.93 3.32
N ILE A 271 6.10 5.94 4.02
CA ILE A 271 6.87 6.83 4.88
C ILE A 271 6.84 6.35 6.33
N GLY A 272 5.71 5.72 6.71
CA GLY A 272 5.44 5.28 8.07
C GLY A 272 4.96 6.41 8.98
N ARG A 273 4.98 6.18 10.30
CA ARG A 273 4.55 7.16 11.29
C ARG A 273 5.70 8.09 11.67
N VAL A 274 5.72 9.25 11.03
CA VAL A 274 6.74 10.28 11.25
C VAL A 274 6.20 11.51 12.01
N SER A 275 4.88 11.67 12.10
CA SER A 275 4.23 12.84 12.70
C SER A 275 4.64 13.05 14.16
N THR A 276 4.48 12.03 15.01
CA THR A 276 4.83 12.08 16.44
C THR A 276 6.33 12.35 16.66
N PHE A 277 7.19 11.79 15.79
CA PHE A 277 8.64 12.05 15.83
C PHE A 277 8.97 13.50 15.48
N LEU A 278 8.44 14.02 14.38
CA LEU A 278 8.70 15.38 13.91
C LEU A 278 8.12 16.42 14.86
N ASP A 279 6.99 16.13 15.50
CA ASP A 279 6.35 17.00 16.47
C ASP A 279 7.27 17.35 17.65
N ILE A 280 8.13 16.41 18.08
CA ILE A 280 9.11 16.63 19.15
C ILE A 280 10.05 17.80 18.81
N TYR A 281 10.53 17.85 17.57
CA TYR A 281 11.40 18.92 17.10
C TYR A 281 10.63 20.21 16.83
N ILE A 282 9.45 20.11 16.21
CA ILE A 282 8.61 21.26 15.87
C ILE A 282 8.13 21.95 17.15
N GLN A 283 7.61 21.20 18.12
CA GLN A 283 7.12 21.78 19.37
C GLN A 283 8.26 22.42 20.18
N ARG A 284 9.42 21.79 20.23
CA ARG A 284 10.61 22.37 20.87
C ARG A 284 11.01 23.72 20.24
N ASP A 285 10.98 23.81 18.93
CA ASP A 285 11.40 25.03 18.22
C ASP A 285 10.31 26.12 18.30
N LEU A 286 9.04 25.76 18.37
CA LEU A 286 7.92 26.65 18.70
C LEU A 286 8.06 27.22 20.12
N ASP A 287 8.30 26.38 21.12
CA ASP A 287 8.44 26.75 22.52
C ASP A 287 9.65 27.71 22.75
N LYS A 288 10.71 27.58 21.94
CA LYS A 288 11.87 28.46 21.92
C LYS A 288 11.67 29.72 21.09
N GLY A 289 10.57 29.88 20.38
CA GLY A 289 10.29 30.98 19.46
C GLY A 289 11.26 31.02 18.26
N ILE A 290 11.78 29.85 17.85
CA ILE A 290 12.66 29.72 16.68
C ILE A 290 11.83 29.71 15.42
N ILE A 291 10.63 29.13 15.47
CA ILE A 291 9.63 29.07 14.38
C ILE A 291 8.27 29.49 14.88
N THR A 292 7.39 29.89 13.96
CA THR A 292 5.97 30.17 14.20
C THR A 292 5.10 28.97 13.80
N GLU A 293 3.80 28.98 14.16
CA GLU A 293 2.85 27.96 13.71
C GLU A 293 2.68 27.98 12.16
N GLU A 294 2.76 29.16 11.53
CA GLU A 294 2.74 29.30 10.07
C GLU A 294 3.95 28.61 9.41
N GLU A 295 5.16 28.84 9.95
CA GLU A 295 6.38 28.20 9.45
C GLU A 295 6.38 26.68 9.69
N ALA A 296 5.81 26.22 10.81
CA ALA A 296 5.63 24.81 11.09
C ALA A 296 4.70 24.14 10.06
N GLN A 297 3.57 24.79 9.75
CA GLN A 297 2.65 24.29 8.72
C GLN A 297 3.28 24.34 7.32
N GLU A 298 3.98 25.42 6.96
CA GLU A 298 4.67 25.54 5.67
C GLU A 298 5.66 24.39 5.44
N MET A 299 6.45 24.01 6.44
CA MET A 299 7.40 22.90 6.31
C MET A 299 6.67 21.55 6.05
N ILE A 300 5.53 21.32 6.70
CA ILE A 300 4.72 20.09 6.49
C ILE A 300 4.03 20.13 5.13
N ASP A 301 3.52 21.27 4.68
CA ASP A 301 2.96 21.43 3.35
C ASP A 301 4.01 21.13 2.27
N HIS A 302 5.20 21.69 2.40
CA HIS A 302 6.31 21.47 1.45
C HIS A 302 6.81 20.02 1.44
N LEU A 303 6.89 19.37 2.60
CA LEU A 303 7.18 17.94 2.69
C LEU A 303 6.11 17.11 1.97
N THR A 304 4.83 17.44 2.18
CA THR A 304 3.71 16.76 1.53
C THR A 304 3.73 16.94 0.01
N MET A 305 4.12 18.11 -0.49
CA MET A 305 4.34 18.32 -1.94
C MET A 305 5.37 17.34 -2.51
N LYS A 306 6.44 17.04 -1.76
CA LYS A 306 7.46 16.07 -2.20
C LYS A 306 6.87 14.67 -2.36
N PHE A 307 6.02 14.22 -1.44
CA PHE A 307 5.33 12.94 -1.56
C PHE A 307 4.39 12.88 -2.76
N ARG A 308 3.73 13.99 -3.10
CA ARG A 308 2.85 14.11 -4.28
C ARG A 308 3.59 14.09 -5.62
N MET A 309 4.92 14.24 -5.61
CA MET A 309 5.75 14.23 -6.84
C MET A 309 6.44 12.91 -7.15
N VAL A 310 6.36 11.91 -6.28
CA VAL A 310 7.00 10.60 -6.51
C VAL A 310 6.36 9.93 -7.72
N LYS A 311 7.18 9.55 -8.71
CA LYS A 311 6.74 8.93 -9.96
C LYS A 311 7.72 7.85 -10.40
N PHE A 312 7.17 6.75 -10.94
CA PHE A 312 7.95 5.66 -11.53
C PHE A 312 7.54 5.41 -12.98
N ALA A 313 8.42 4.83 -13.77
CA ALA A 313 8.08 4.36 -15.11
C ALA A 313 7.01 3.26 -15.02
N ARG A 314 5.91 3.43 -15.76
CA ARG A 314 4.77 2.51 -15.79
C ARG A 314 4.33 2.28 -17.23
N ILE A 315 3.69 1.15 -17.47
CA ILE A 315 3.08 0.80 -18.73
C ILE A 315 1.55 0.74 -18.61
N PRO A 316 0.79 0.92 -19.69
CA PRO A 316 -0.67 0.90 -19.63
C PRO A 316 -1.25 -0.36 -18.99
N SER A 317 -0.66 -1.53 -19.23
CA SER A 317 -1.11 -2.79 -18.63
C SER A 317 -0.89 -2.85 -17.12
N TYR A 318 0.15 -2.21 -16.61
CA TYR A 318 0.36 -2.04 -15.17
C TYR A 318 -0.73 -1.14 -14.57
N ASN A 319 -1.05 -0.04 -15.25
CA ASN A 319 -2.10 0.89 -14.80
C ASN A 319 -3.51 0.28 -14.85
N GLN A 320 -3.74 -0.78 -15.63
CA GLN A 320 -4.98 -1.55 -15.55
C GLN A 320 -5.09 -2.38 -14.25
N LEU A 321 -3.95 -2.89 -13.75
CA LEU A 321 -3.90 -3.61 -12.48
C LEU A 321 -3.96 -2.66 -11.29
N PHE A 322 -3.23 -1.56 -11.35
CA PHE A 322 -3.01 -0.59 -10.28
C PHE A 322 -3.29 0.81 -10.82
N SER A 323 -4.57 1.16 -10.88
CA SER A 323 -5.03 2.38 -11.53
C SER A 323 -4.70 3.64 -10.76
N GLY A 324 -4.55 4.75 -11.48
CA GLY A 324 -4.25 6.05 -10.91
C GLY A 324 -2.75 6.29 -10.69
N ASP A 325 -1.89 5.42 -11.24
CA ASP A 325 -0.42 5.54 -11.13
C ASP A 325 0.06 5.65 -9.66
N PRO A 326 -0.44 4.80 -8.73
CA PRO A 326 -0.14 4.92 -7.32
C PRO A 326 1.31 4.56 -7.03
N VAL A 327 1.89 5.23 -6.04
CA VAL A 327 3.18 4.87 -5.47
C VAL A 327 3.05 4.40 -4.02
N TRP A 328 1.86 4.56 -3.42
CA TRP A 328 1.57 4.22 -2.03
C TRP A 328 2.59 4.83 -1.07
N ALA A 329 2.75 6.16 -1.15
CA ALA A 329 3.49 6.93 -0.17
C ALA A 329 2.64 7.00 1.12
N THR A 330 2.52 5.86 1.80
CA THR A 330 1.64 5.73 2.97
C THR A 330 2.25 6.43 4.17
N LEU A 331 1.47 7.34 4.73
CA LEU A 331 1.81 8.15 5.88
C LEU A 331 0.85 7.82 7.03
N ASP A 332 1.39 7.32 8.13
CA ASP A 332 0.61 6.89 9.29
C ASP A 332 0.52 7.99 10.34
N LEU A 333 -0.66 8.18 10.90
CA LEU A 333 -0.96 9.19 11.90
C LEU A 333 -1.61 8.56 13.14
N ALA A 334 -1.45 9.20 14.28
CA ALA A 334 -2.12 8.85 15.54
C ALA A 334 -1.69 7.48 16.12
N GLY A 335 -2.65 6.72 16.66
CA GLY A 335 -2.44 5.47 17.38
C GLY A 335 -2.36 5.66 18.90
N ILE A 336 -2.26 4.56 19.62
CA ILE A 336 -2.14 4.50 21.09
C ILE A 336 -0.86 3.76 21.47
N GLY A 337 -0.01 4.37 22.29
CA GLY A 337 1.18 3.73 22.82
C GLY A 337 0.85 2.50 23.67
N VAL A 338 1.81 1.59 23.83
CA VAL A 338 1.64 0.42 24.72
C VAL A 338 1.45 0.82 26.19
N ASP A 339 1.80 2.06 26.55
CA ASP A 339 1.57 2.66 27.87
C ASP A 339 0.17 3.31 28.00
N GLY A 340 -0.66 3.22 26.97
CA GLY A 340 -2.03 3.74 26.92
C GLY A 340 -2.14 5.23 26.59
N ARG A 341 -1.02 5.95 26.41
CA ARG A 341 -1.09 7.36 25.96
C ARG A 341 -1.46 7.45 24.51
N SER A 342 -2.32 8.43 24.17
CA SER A 342 -2.54 8.79 22.76
C SER A 342 -1.23 9.27 22.12
N MET A 343 -0.96 8.82 20.90
CA MET A 343 0.19 9.29 20.10
C MET A 343 -0.20 10.43 19.15
N VAL A 344 -1.42 10.92 19.25
CA VAL A 344 -1.86 12.13 18.54
C VAL A 344 -1.06 13.34 19.02
N THR A 345 -0.50 14.07 18.08
CA THR A 345 0.23 15.32 18.30
C THR A 345 -0.32 16.44 17.41
N LYS A 346 0.11 17.68 17.61
CA LYS A 346 -0.25 18.78 16.71
C LYS A 346 0.16 18.51 15.26
N THR A 347 1.23 17.77 15.03
CA THR A 347 1.72 17.48 13.67
C THR A 347 0.85 16.47 12.95
N ASP A 348 0.07 15.61 13.65
CA ASP A 348 -0.99 14.81 13.02
C ASP A 348 -2.08 15.69 12.41
N PHE A 349 -2.51 16.71 13.13
CA PHE A 349 -3.44 17.73 12.60
C PHE A 349 -2.85 18.49 11.41
N ARG A 350 -1.55 18.90 11.48
CA ARG A 350 -0.88 19.61 10.37
C ARG A 350 -0.84 18.77 9.10
N PHE A 351 -0.59 17.46 9.19
CA PHE A 351 -0.64 16.59 8.02
C PHE A 351 -2.05 16.46 7.43
N LEU A 352 -3.07 16.30 8.26
CA LEU A 352 -4.46 16.33 7.79
C LEU A 352 -4.82 17.67 7.13
N HIS A 353 -4.33 18.78 7.69
CA HIS A 353 -4.57 20.13 7.20
C HIS A 353 -3.96 20.40 5.81
N THR A 354 -2.95 19.64 5.39
CA THR A 354 -2.41 19.73 4.03
C THR A 354 -3.46 19.42 2.95
N LEU A 355 -4.51 18.66 3.30
CA LEU A 355 -5.65 18.38 2.43
C LEU A 355 -6.60 19.58 2.28
N GLU A 356 -6.54 20.54 3.20
CA GLU A 356 -7.24 21.83 3.09
C GLU A 356 -6.35 22.85 2.36
N ASN A 357 -5.09 23.01 2.77
CA ASN A 357 -4.17 23.97 2.18
C ASN A 357 -3.88 23.71 0.69
N MET A 358 -3.82 22.44 0.29
CA MET A 358 -3.47 22.06 -1.08
C MET A 358 -4.54 21.20 -1.78
N GLY A 359 -5.70 21.01 -1.14
CA GLY A 359 -6.81 20.23 -1.66
C GLY A 359 -6.59 18.70 -1.63
N PRO A 360 -7.67 17.96 -1.96
CA PRO A 360 -7.67 16.49 -1.98
C PRO A 360 -6.56 15.91 -2.86
N SER A 361 -5.98 14.79 -2.41
CA SER A 361 -4.95 14.08 -3.16
C SER A 361 -4.94 12.60 -2.80
N PRO A 362 -4.66 11.69 -3.74
CA PRO A 362 -4.44 10.30 -3.45
C PRO A 362 -3.12 10.03 -2.70
N GLU A 363 -2.13 10.92 -2.85
CA GLU A 363 -0.82 10.82 -2.21
C GLU A 363 -0.50 12.08 -1.36
N PRO A 364 0.14 11.92 -0.21
CA PRO A 364 0.43 10.66 0.47
C PRO A 364 -0.86 9.89 0.80
N ASN A 365 -0.79 8.55 0.84
CA ASN A 365 -1.90 7.71 1.28
C ASN A 365 -2.01 7.81 2.81
N ILE A 366 -2.77 8.78 3.30
CA ILE A 366 -2.88 9.06 4.74
C ILE A 366 -3.70 7.97 5.41
N THR A 367 -3.10 7.34 6.41
CA THR A 367 -3.70 6.30 7.25
C THR A 367 -3.78 6.77 8.69
N VAL A 368 -4.98 6.82 9.27
CA VAL A 368 -5.17 7.05 10.69
C VAL A 368 -5.17 5.70 11.41
N LEU A 369 -4.21 5.49 12.29
CA LEU A 369 -4.19 4.34 13.21
C LEU A 369 -5.22 4.60 14.30
N TYR A 370 -6.42 4.04 14.09
CA TYR A 370 -7.64 4.40 14.80
C TYR A 370 -7.85 3.54 16.04
N SER A 371 -8.30 4.18 17.10
CA SER A 371 -8.88 3.58 18.30
C SER A 371 -10.02 4.46 18.79
N SER A 372 -11.06 3.86 19.36
CA SER A 372 -12.13 4.63 20.01
C SER A 372 -11.60 5.48 21.18
N ALA A 373 -10.44 5.14 21.74
CA ALA A 373 -9.74 5.88 22.78
C ALA A 373 -8.96 7.11 22.31
N LEU A 374 -8.89 7.40 21.00
CA LEU A 374 -8.26 8.62 20.49
C LEU A 374 -9.00 9.87 20.95
N PRO A 375 -8.30 11.04 21.07
CA PRO A 375 -8.94 12.31 21.43
C PRO A 375 -10.13 12.63 20.50
N GLU A 376 -11.25 12.99 21.10
CA GLU A 376 -12.51 13.24 20.38
C GLU A 376 -12.37 14.35 19.32
N ASN A 377 -11.60 15.40 19.63
CA ASN A 377 -11.34 16.48 18.69
C ASN A 377 -10.58 16.00 17.46
N PHE A 378 -9.63 15.08 17.62
CA PHE A 378 -8.90 14.50 16.50
C PHE A 378 -9.78 13.59 15.66
N LYS A 379 -10.59 12.70 16.29
CA LYS A 379 -11.54 11.85 15.56
C LYS A 379 -12.49 12.67 14.70
N LYS A 380 -13.06 13.73 15.27
CA LYS A 380 -13.96 14.63 14.57
C LYS A 380 -13.29 15.38 13.41
N TYR A 381 -12.06 15.87 13.62
CA TYR A 381 -11.33 16.55 12.57
C TYR A 381 -10.99 15.61 11.42
N ALA A 382 -10.51 14.41 11.71
CA ALA A 382 -10.23 13.39 10.69
C ALA A 382 -11.50 12.98 9.92
N ALA A 383 -12.64 12.81 10.62
CA ALA A 383 -13.93 12.48 10.01
C ALA A 383 -14.42 13.62 9.08
N ASP A 384 -14.29 14.89 9.50
CA ASP A 384 -14.63 16.05 8.67
C ASP A 384 -13.81 16.09 7.38
N ILE A 385 -12.48 15.94 7.50
CA ILE A 385 -11.60 15.88 6.33
C ILE A 385 -11.96 14.69 5.43
N SER A 386 -12.27 13.51 5.98
CA SER A 386 -12.71 12.35 5.19
C SER A 386 -13.99 12.61 4.41
N ILE A 387 -15.00 13.23 5.04
CA ILE A 387 -16.28 13.56 4.40
C ILE A 387 -16.05 14.50 3.21
N ARG A 388 -15.18 15.48 3.36
CA ARG A 388 -14.92 16.49 2.32
C ARG A 388 -13.97 16.03 1.21
N THR A 389 -13.03 15.11 1.50
CA THR A 389 -11.92 14.84 0.59
C THR A 389 -11.80 13.40 0.11
N SER A 390 -12.35 12.42 0.84
CA SER A 390 -12.15 10.98 0.60
C SER A 390 -10.66 10.59 0.48
N SER A 391 -9.75 11.30 1.17
CA SER A 391 -8.30 11.12 1.04
C SER A 391 -7.67 10.32 2.20
N ILE A 392 -8.45 9.91 3.19
CA ILE A 392 -7.99 9.24 4.42
C ILE A 392 -8.54 7.83 4.49
N GLN A 393 -7.73 6.89 4.98
CA GLN A 393 -8.18 5.58 5.43
C GLN A 393 -7.93 5.41 6.93
N TYR A 394 -8.59 4.42 7.51
CA TYR A 394 -8.52 4.10 8.93
C TYR A 394 -8.13 2.65 9.13
N GLU A 395 -7.22 2.39 10.06
CA GLU A 395 -6.83 1.04 10.47
C GLU A 395 -6.87 0.90 11.98
N ASN A 396 -7.37 -0.23 12.45
CA ASN A 396 -7.65 -0.48 13.86
C ASN A 396 -6.38 -0.75 14.65
N ASP A 397 -5.87 0.27 15.35
CA ASP A 397 -4.69 0.16 16.20
C ASP A 397 -4.87 -0.85 17.35
N ASP A 398 -6.10 -1.04 17.84
CA ASP A 398 -6.37 -1.93 18.96
C ASP A 398 -6.22 -3.41 18.61
N VAL A 399 -6.46 -3.81 17.36
CA VAL A 399 -6.20 -5.18 16.88
C VAL A 399 -4.78 -5.35 16.35
N MET A 400 -4.14 -4.27 15.92
CA MET A 400 -2.79 -4.30 15.32
C MET A 400 -1.68 -4.21 16.38
N LYS A 401 -1.83 -3.32 17.35
CA LYS A 401 -0.82 -3.10 18.40
C LYS A 401 -0.44 -4.36 19.20
N PRO A 402 -1.36 -5.28 19.54
CA PRO A 402 -0.98 -6.55 20.20
C PRO A 402 -0.01 -7.41 19.39
N VAL A 403 -0.02 -7.29 18.05
CA VAL A 403 0.85 -8.06 17.14
C VAL A 403 2.16 -7.31 16.86
N TRP A 404 2.06 -6.01 16.57
CA TRP A 404 3.15 -5.22 15.99
C TRP A 404 3.85 -4.29 16.99
N GLY A 405 3.31 -4.16 18.21
CA GLY A 405 3.75 -3.12 19.16
C GLY A 405 3.17 -1.75 18.79
N ASP A 406 3.76 -0.68 19.31
CA ASP A 406 3.31 0.70 19.07
C ASP A 406 4.22 1.49 18.11
N ASP A 407 5.20 0.82 17.48
CA ASP A 407 6.08 1.43 16.47
C ASP A 407 6.10 0.57 15.20
N TYR A 408 4.96 0.55 14.53
CA TYR A 408 4.78 -0.09 13.23
C TYR A 408 4.38 0.94 12.18
N ALA A 409 4.52 0.56 10.93
CA ALA A 409 4.13 1.32 9.76
C ALA A 409 3.23 0.49 8.85
N ILE A 410 2.39 1.16 8.08
CA ILE A 410 1.60 0.52 7.03
C ILE A 410 2.40 0.49 5.74
N CYS A 411 2.71 -0.72 5.30
CA CYS A 411 3.36 -0.98 4.02
C CYS A 411 2.33 -1.01 2.91
N CYS A 412 2.39 -0.08 1.97
CA CYS A 412 1.48 -0.02 0.84
C CYS A 412 0.06 0.39 1.25
N CYS A 413 -0.87 -0.56 1.29
CA CYS A 413 -2.30 -0.31 1.46
C CYS A 413 -2.77 -0.52 2.90
N VAL A 414 -2.56 -1.73 3.42
CA VAL A 414 -3.19 -2.21 4.67
C VAL A 414 -2.29 -3.18 5.47
N SER A 415 -1.06 -3.39 5.06
CA SER A 415 -0.16 -4.36 5.70
C SER A 415 0.72 -3.68 6.73
N ALA A 416 0.76 -4.17 7.97
CA ALA A 416 1.65 -3.64 8.98
C ALA A 416 3.03 -4.29 8.95
N THR A 417 4.04 -3.54 9.40
CA THR A 417 5.41 -4.01 9.65
C THR A 417 6.05 -3.22 10.79
N LYS A 418 6.84 -3.86 11.64
CA LYS A 418 7.59 -3.17 12.72
C LYS A 418 8.64 -2.25 12.11
N THR A 419 8.54 -0.96 12.38
CA THR A 419 9.41 0.06 11.76
C THR A 419 10.89 -0.19 12.10
N GLY A 420 11.72 -0.31 11.07
CA GLY A 420 13.15 -0.52 11.21
C GLY A 420 13.58 -1.92 11.66
N LYS A 421 12.66 -2.84 11.91
CA LYS A 421 12.92 -4.19 12.47
C LYS A 421 12.42 -5.33 11.60
N GLU A 422 11.47 -5.06 10.74
CA GLU A 422 10.80 -6.07 9.94
C GLU A 422 10.71 -5.64 8.48
N MET A 423 10.89 -6.60 7.58
CA MET A 423 10.60 -6.44 6.16
C MET A 423 9.59 -7.49 5.71
N GLN A 424 8.77 -7.12 4.73
CA GLN A 424 7.78 -8.01 4.16
C GLN A 424 8.17 -8.43 2.75
N PHE A 425 8.28 -9.74 2.52
CA PHE A 425 8.35 -10.29 1.18
C PHE A 425 6.98 -10.17 0.51
N PHE A 426 6.85 -9.20 -0.38
CA PHE A 426 5.58 -8.91 -1.03
C PHE A 426 5.10 -10.08 -1.89
N GLY A 427 3.87 -10.49 -1.63
CA GLY A 427 3.14 -11.47 -2.42
C GLY A 427 2.20 -10.81 -3.43
N ALA A 428 1.48 -11.66 -4.11
CA ALA A 428 0.45 -11.30 -5.06
C ALA A 428 -0.92 -11.76 -4.54
N ARG A 429 -1.81 -12.15 -5.46
CA ARG A 429 -3.12 -12.72 -5.09
C ARG A 429 -3.34 -14.04 -5.79
N ALA A 430 -3.87 -14.99 -5.02
CA ALA A 430 -4.48 -16.20 -5.53
C ALA A 430 -5.98 -15.94 -5.71
N ASN A 431 -6.51 -16.26 -6.89
CA ASN A 431 -7.92 -16.05 -7.20
C ASN A 431 -8.74 -17.28 -6.75
N LEU A 432 -9.30 -17.21 -5.53
CA LEU A 432 -10.06 -18.32 -4.94
C LEU A 432 -11.42 -18.55 -5.62
N ALA A 433 -12.02 -17.52 -6.19
CA ALA A 433 -13.22 -17.67 -7.02
C ALA A 433 -12.94 -18.53 -8.27
N LYS A 434 -11.84 -18.25 -8.96
CA LYS A 434 -11.41 -19.02 -10.12
C LYS A 434 -10.95 -20.44 -9.75
N CYS A 435 -10.33 -20.61 -8.59
CA CYS A 435 -9.96 -21.92 -8.03
C CYS A 435 -11.21 -22.80 -7.82
N LEU A 436 -12.32 -22.23 -7.35
CA LEU A 436 -13.60 -22.95 -7.23
C LEU A 436 -14.12 -23.44 -8.60
N LEU A 437 -14.03 -22.61 -9.63
CA LEU A 437 -14.41 -23.03 -10.99
C LEU A 437 -13.50 -24.14 -11.54
N TYR A 438 -12.22 -24.13 -11.22
CA TYR A 438 -11.30 -25.21 -11.55
C TYR A 438 -11.66 -26.51 -10.81
N ALA A 439 -12.07 -26.40 -9.54
CA ALA A 439 -12.53 -27.53 -8.76
C ALA A 439 -13.76 -28.21 -9.41
N ILE A 440 -14.69 -27.42 -9.90
CA ILE A 440 -15.91 -27.94 -10.60
C ILE A 440 -15.52 -28.55 -11.95
N ASN A 441 -14.63 -27.94 -12.72
CA ASN A 441 -14.27 -28.30 -14.08
C ASN A 441 -13.04 -29.22 -14.20
N GLY A 442 -12.59 -29.86 -13.11
CA GLY A 442 -11.46 -30.80 -13.17
C GLY A 442 -10.13 -30.16 -13.57
N GLY A 443 -9.89 -28.94 -13.16
CA GLY A 443 -8.65 -28.18 -13.42
C GLY A 443 -8.62 -27.44 -14.75
N VAL A 444 -9.71 -27.47 -15.52
CA VAL A 444 -9.83 -26.75 -16.81
C VAL A 444 -10.35 -25.33 -16.58
N ASP A 445 -9.70 -24.36 -17.20
CA ASP A 445 -10.19 -22.99 -17.27
C ASP A 445 -11.32 -22.87 -18.28
N CYS A 446 -12.54 -22.56 -17.82
CA CYS A 446 -13.73 -22.50 -18.68
C CYS A 446 -13.69 -21.36 -19.73
N LYS A 447 -12.84 -20.32 -19.55
CA LYS A 447 -12.69 -19.23 -20.52
C LYS A 447 -11.65 -19.50 -21.59
N THR A 448 -10.48 -20.02 -21.19
CA THR A 448 -9.38 -20.29 -22.13
C THR A 448 -9.38 -21.72 -22.66
N LYS A 449 -10.21 -22.60 -22.10
CA LYS A 449 -10.29 -24.04 -22.42
C LYS A 449 -8.98 -24.80 -22.17
N GLN A 450 -8.08 -24.25 -21.37
CA GLN A 450 -6.79 -24.85 -21.06
C GLN A 450 -6.87 -25.67 -19.77
N GLN A 451 -6.21 -26.83 -19.76
CA GLN A 451 -5.90 -27.54 -18.51
C GLN A 451 -4.84 -26.75 -17.76
N VAL A 452 -5.20 -26.07 -16.69
CA VAL A 452 -4.32 -25.22 -15.88
C VAL A 452 -4.00 -25.90 -14.55
N GLY A 453 -5.03 -26.36 -13.84
CA GLY A 453 -4.89 -27.13 -12.60
C GLY A 453 -4.69 -28.63 -12.85
N PRO A 454 -4.54 -29.42 -11.79
CA PRO A 454 -4.48 -30.88 -11.88
C PRO A 454 -5.69 -31.44 -12.62
N ALA A 455 -5.45 -32.38 -13.53
CA ALA A 455 -6.51 -33.04 -14.26
C ALA A 455 -7.17 -34.13 -13.40
N TYR A 456 -8.47 -34.03 -13.21
CA TYR A 456 -9.30 -35.07 -12.62
C TYR A 456 -10.72 -35.03 -13.21
N LYS A 457 -11.53 -36.02 -12.87
CA LYS A 457 -12.89 -36.09 -13.37
C LYS A 457 -13.72 -34.89 -12.86
N PRO A 458 -14.23 -34.01 -13.75
CA PRO A 458 -15.06 -32.88 -13.34
C PRO A 458 -16.33 -33.35 -12.64
N ILE A 459 -17.00 -32.44 -11.94
CA ILE A 459 -18.33 -32.70 -11.38
C ILE A 459 -19.31 -32.83 -12.53
N MET A 460 -20.01 -33.97 -12.63
CA MET A 460 -20.90 -34.28 -13.74
C MET A 460 -22.38 -34.22 -13.37
N SER A 461 -22.72 -34.09 -12.08
CA SER A 461 -24.08 -33.94 -11.60
C SER A 461 -24.78 -32.71 -12.22
N GLU A 462 -26.09 -32.83 -12.47
CA GLU A 462 -26.90 -31.71 -12.99
C GLU A 462 -26.97 -30.57 -11.97
N TYR A 463 -27.17 -30.92 -10.70
CA TYR A 463 -27.14 -30.00 -9.58
C TYR A 463 -25.84 -30.20 -8.78
N LEU A 464 -25.23 -29.11 -8.35
CA LEU A 464 -24.01 -29.17 -7.55
C LEU A 464 -24.33 -29.66 -6.14
N ASP A 465 -23.60 -30.68 -5.68
CA ASP A 465 -23.62 -31.14 -4.31
C ASP A 465 -22.56 -30.42 -3.49
N TYR A 466 -22.96 -29.91 -2.33
CA TYR A 466 -22.06 -29.08 -1.50
C TYR A 466 -20.83 -29.85 -1.01
N ASP A 467 -21.01 -31.08 -0.53
CA ASP A 467 -19.92 -31.89 0.02
C ASP A 467 -18.95 -32.33 -1.10
N GLU A 468 -19.45 -32.70 -2.30
CA GLU A 468 -18.59 -32.99 -3.44
C GLU A 468 -17.79 -31.76 -3.87
N VAL A 469 -18.43 -30.59 -3.96
CA VAL A 469 -17.74 -29.33 -4.31
C VAL A 469 -16.67 -28.99 -3.28
N MET A 470 -16.99 -29.05 -1.99
CA MET A 470 -16.04 -28.75 -0.91
C MET A 470 -14.81 -29.68 -0.94
N GLN A 471 -15.01 -30.97 -1.16
CA GLN A 471 -13.91 -31.93 -1.27
C GLN A 471 -12.98 -31.63 -2.44
N LYS A 472 -13.53 -31.31 -3.61
CA LYS A 472 -12.74 -30.96 -4.80
C LYS A 472 -12.08 -29.59 -4.67
N TYR A 473 -12.76 -28.64 -4.05
CA TYR A 473 -12.22 -27.30 -3.80
C TYR A 473 -11.03 -27.35 -2.84
N ASP A 474 -11.11 -28.17 -1.80
CA ASP A 474 -10.01 -28.35 -0.86
C ASP A 474 -8.74 -28.88 -1.55
N VAL A 475 -8.87 -29.92 -2.39
CA VAL A 475 -7.76 -30.49 -3.19
C VAL A 475 -7.21 -29.47 -4.21
N MET A 476 -8.09 -28.72 -4.89
CA MET A 476 -7.66 -27.70 -5.85
C MET A 476 -6.94 -26.55 -5.17
N MET A 477 -7.34 -26.20 -3.95
CA MET A 477 -6.68 -25.18 -3.14
C MET A 477 -5.29 -25.62 -2.67
N ASP A 478 -5.08 -26.92 -2.35
CA ASP A 478 -3.75 -27.45 -2.04
C ASP A 478 -2.77 -27.27 -3.23
N TRP A 479 -3.21 -27.61 -4.44
CA TRP A 479 -2.41 -27.37 -5.64
C TRP A 479 -2.12 -25.89 -5.87
N LEU A 480 -3.13 -25.02 -5.72
CA LEU A 480 -2.97 -23.60 -5.94
C LEU A 480 -1.96 -23.00 -4.95
N VAL A 481 -2.06 -23.38 -3.67
CA VAL A 481 -1.16 -22.90 -2.62
C VAL A 481 0.27 -23.36 -2.87
N ASP A 482 0.49 -24.64 -3.23
CA ASP A 482 1.82 -25.15 -3.57
C ASP A 482 2.45 -24.33 -4.72
N LEU A 483 1.74 -24.18 -5.82
CA LEU A 483 2.20 -23.41 -6.98
C LEU A 483 2.47 -21.93 -6.61
N TYR A 484 1.58 -21.33 -5.83
CA TYR A 484 1.64 -19.92 -5.44
C TYR A 484 2.85 -19.64 -4.55
N VAL A 485 3.05 -20.42 -3.49
CA VAL A 485 4.19 -20.25 -2.58
C VAL A 485 5.51 -20.49 -3.31
N ASN A 486 5.61 -21.53 -4.14
CA ASN A 486 6.82 -21.81 -4.92
C ASN A 486 7.12 -20.69 -5.93
N THR A 487 6.09 -20.11 -6.55
CA THR A 487 6.27 -18.96 -7.46
C THR A 487 6.81 -17.74 -6.71
N LEU A 488 6.27 -17.44 -5.53
CA LEU A 488 6.74 -16.32 -4.70
C LEU A 488 8.15 -16.56 -4.16
N ASN A 489 8.48 -17.77 -3.71
CA ASN A 489 9.84 -18.13 -3.28
C ASN A 489 10.89 -17.83 -4.38
N LEU A 490 10.60 -18.22 -5.62
CA LEU A 490 11.44 -17.93 -6.77
C LEU A 490 11.61 -16.43 -6.99
N ILE A 491 10.50 -15.68 -6.95
CA ILE A 491 10.52 -14.23 -7.15
C ILE A 491 11.36 -13.55 -6.06
N GLN A 492 11.13 -13.86 -4.78
CA GLN A 492 11.84 -13.22 -3.67
C GLN A 492 13.34 -13.53 -3.68
N TYR A 493 13.73 -14.77 -4.04
CA TYR A 493 15.13 -15.12 -4.25
C TYR A 493 15.77 -14.25 -5.33
N MET A 494 15.09 -14.04 -6.46
CA MET A 494 15.63 -13.23 -7.56
C MET A 494 15.69 -11.75 -7.22
N HIS A 495 14.77 -11.24 -6.38
CA HIS A 495 14.87 -9.89 -5.84
C HIS A 495 16.10 -9.71 -4.98
N ASP A 496 16.31 -10.57 -3.99
CA ASP A 496 17.48 -10.48 -3.12
C ASP A 496 18.81 -10.59 -3.88
N LYS A 497 18.81 -11.35 -4.98
CA LYS A 497 20.01 -11.58 -5.78
C LYS A 497 20.33 -10.46 -6.76
N TYR A 498 19.33 -9.86 -7.38
CA TYR A 498 19.50 -8.91 -8.48
C TYR A 498 18.90 -7.52 -8.22
N TYR A 499 18.23 -7.35 -7.10
CA TYR A 499 17.60 -6.10 -6.71
C TYR A 499 17.55 -5.97 -5.18
N TYR A 500 18.70 -5.72 -4.59
CA TYR A 500 18.80 -5.50 -3.15
C TYR A 500 18.54 -4.02 -2.80
N GLU A 501 17.58 -3.75 -1.93
CA GLU A 501 17.13 -2.40 -1.58
C GLU A 501 18.02 -1.79 -0.48
N ALA A 502 19.30 -1.59 -0.79
CA ALA A 502 20.33 -1.21 0.16
C ALA A 502 20.05 0.12 0.88
N ALA A 503 19.45 1.11 0.21
CA ALA A 503 19.19 2.42 0.80
C ALA A 503 18.13 2.36 1.91
N GLU A 504 17.09 1.53 1.75
CA GLU A 504 16.08 1.33 2.79
C GLU A 504 16.60 0.44 3.91
N LEU A 505 17.25 -0.68 3.55
CA LEU A 505 17.75 -1.66 4.51
C LEU A 505 18.92 -1.12 5.34
N ALA A 506 19.66 -0.12 4.85
CA ALA A 506 20.67 0.60 5.63
C ALA A 506 20.08 1.36 6.83
N LEU A 507 18.79 1.70 6.77
CA LEU A 507 18.04 2.39 7.82
C LEU A 507 17.21 1.42 8.69
N MET A 508 17.56 0.13 8.68
CA MET A 508 16.92 -0.91 9.47
C MET A 508 17.94 -1.65 10.33
N ASP A 509 17.44 -2.44 11.27
CA ASP A 509 18.28 -3.33 12.06
C ASP A 509 18.96 -4.38 11.15
N THR A 510 20.11 -4.88 11.55
CA THR A 510 20.85 -5.86 10.75
C THR A 510 20.16 -7.22 10.79
N GLU A 511 19.65 -7.61 11.95
CA GLU A 511 18.84 -8.82 12.11
C GLU A 511 17.36 -8.47 11.96
N LEU A 512 16.79 -8.82 10.82
CA LEU A 512 15.40 -8.50 10.47
C LEU A 512 14.47 -9.68 10.70
N GLU A 513 13.32 -9.41 11.30
CA GLU A 513 12.15 -10.27 11.16
C GLU A 513 11.65 -10.19 9.71
N ARG A 514 11.11 -11.31 9.20
CA ARG A 514 10.60 -11.37 7.82
C ARG A 514 9.25 -12.01 7.78
N THR A 515 8.29 -11.33 7.14
CA THR A 515 6.99 -11.88 6.80
C THR A 515 6.92 -12.23 5.31
N PHE A 516 6.08 -13.20 4.99
CA PHE A 516 5.84 -13.69 3.64
C PHE A 516 4.38 -13.40 3.27
N ALA A 517 4.17 -12.26 2.63
CA ALA A 517 2.84 -11.80 2.31
C ALA A 517 2.22 -12.64 1.19
N THR A 518 0.99 -13.05 1.43
CA THR A 518 0.11 -13.69 0.45
C THR A 518 -1.21 -12.92 0.35
N GLY A 519 -2.08 -13.27 -0.58
CA GLY A 519 -3.33 -12.55 -0.70
C GLY A 519 -4.42 -13.31 -1.45
N ILE A 520 -5.65 -12.96 -1.15
CA ILE A 520 -6.87 -13.55 -1.70
C ILE A 520 -7.55 -12.55 -2.63
N ALA A 521 -7.92 -13.01 -3.83
CA ALA A 521 -8.87 -12.35 -4.72
C ALA A 521 -10.12 -13.21 -4.90
N GLY A 522 -11.27 -12.57 -5.15
CA GLY A 522 -12.55 -13.26 -5.36
C GLY A 522 -13.14 -13.84 -4.07
N PHE A 523 -12.80 -13.28 -2.93
CA PHE A 523 -13.20 -13.76 -1.61
C PHE A 523 -14.74 -13.88 -1.49
N SER A 524 -15.45 -12.76 -1.61
CA SER A 524 -16.90 -12.69 -1.41
C SER A 524 -17.66 -13.58 -2.41
N HIS A 525 -17.21 -13.61 -3.68
CA HIS A 525 -17.83 -14.45 -4.71
C HIS A 525 -17.63 -15.95 -4.45
N ALA A 526 -16.47 -16.34 -3.89
CA ALA A 526 -16.26 -17.72 -3.46
C ALA A 526 -17.19 -18.07 -2.29
N VAL A 527 -17.31 -17.16 -1.30
CA VAL A 527 -18.22 -17.32 -0.15
C VAL A 527 -19.68 -17.46 -0.60
N ASP A 528 -20.17 -16.50 -1.40
CA ASP A 528 -21.56 -16.49 -1.87
C ASP A 528 -21.86 -17.69 -2.78
N SER A 529 -20.90 -18.12 -3.60
CA SER A 529 -21.02 -19.33 -4.42
C SER A 529 -21.17 -20.60 -3.58
N LEU A 530 -20.37 -20.75 -2.53
CA LEU A 530 -20.48 -21.88 -1.59
C LEU A 530 -21.80 -21.81 -0.81
N SER A 531 -22.24 -20.61 -0.42
CA SER A 531 -23.54 -20.41 0.21
C SER A 531 -24.69 -20.78 -0.73
N ALA A 532 -24.64 -20.36 -1.99
CA ALA A 532 -25.65 -20.73 -2.99
C ALA A 532 -25.75 -22.25 -3.18
N ILE A 533 -24.61 -22.94 -3.31
CA ILE A 533 -24.57 -24.40 -3.45
C ILE A 533 -25.11 -25.09 -2.20
N LYS A 534 -24.87 -24.53 -1.02
CA LYS A 534 -25.32 -25.12 0.26
C LYS A 534 -26.80 -24.92 0.56
N TYR A 535 -27.36 -23.77 0.25
CA TYR A 535 -28.68 -23.35 0.70
C TYR A 535 -29.74 -23.23 -0.41
N ALA A 536 -29.32 -23.17 -1.68
CA ALA A 536 -30.21 -23.17 -2.85
C ALA A 536 -29.96 -24.41 -3.72
N LYS A 537 -30.63 -24.49 -4.85
CA LYS A 537 -30.38 -25.52 -5.88
C LYS A 537 -29.63 -24.87 -7.04
N VAL A 538 -28.37 -25.21 -7.20
CA VAL A 538 -27.52 -24.68 -8.26
C VAL A 538 -27.34 -25.73 -9.36
N LYS A 539 -27.97 -25.47 -10.51
CA LYS A 539 -27.87 -26.31 -11.70
C LYS A 539 -26.70 -25.86 -12.57
N ALA A 540 -25.85 -26.81 -12.93
CA ALA A 540 -24.69 -26.57 -13.78
C ALA A 540 -25.06 -26.62 -15.26
N ILE A 541 -24.84 -25.54 -16.00
CA ILE A 541 -25.04 -25.44 -17.45
C ILE A 541 -23.70 -25.67 -18.15
N ARG A 542 -23.67 -26.67 -19.04
CA ARG A 542 -22.46 -27.10 -19.74
C ARG A 542 -22.49 -26.73 -21.21
N ASP A 543 -21.30 -26.45 -21.74
CA ASP A 543 -21.08 -26.31 -23.17
C ASP A 543 -20.94 -27.67 -23.87
N GLU A 544 -20.68 -27.62 -25.18
CA GLU A 544 -20.54 -28.82 -26.03
C GLU A 544 -19.38 -29.75 -25.64
N GLU A 545 -18.38 -29.18 -24.93
CA GLU A 545 -17.20 -29.90 -24.41
C GLU A 545 -17.46 -30.50 -23.01
N GLY A 546 -18.63 -30.22 -22.43
CA GLY A 546 -19.02 -30.66 -21.09
C GLY A 546 -18.50 -29.79 -19.93
N LEU A 547 -17.87 -28.64 -20.22
CA LEU A 547 -17.44 -27.72 -19.21
C LEU A 547 -18.60 -26.89 -18.67
N VAL A 548 -18.64 -26.70 -17.36
CA VAL A 548 -19.63 -25.82 -16.73
C VAL A 548 -19.24 -24.36 -17.03
N VAL A 549 -20.13 -23.65 -17.73
CA VAL A 549 -19.94 -22.29 -18.22
C VAL A 549 -20.95 -21.28 -17.67
N ASP A 550 -22.08 -21.76 -17.14
CA ASP A 550 -23.12 -20.94 -16.51
C ASP A 550 -23.87 -21.74 -15.43
N TYR A 551 -24.73 -21.08 -14.68
CA TYR A 551 -25.50 -21.66 -13.59
C TYR A 551 -26.91 -21.11 -13.57
N GLU A 552 -27.90 -21.99 -13.27
CA GLU A 552 -29.28 -21.63 -12.90
C GLU A 552 -29.43 -21.85 -11.39
N ILE A 553 -29.90 -20.82 -10.67
CA ILE A 553 -30.06 -20.87 -9.23
C ILE A 553 -31.56 -20.85 -8.91
N ASP A 554 -32.05 -21.88 -8.25
CA ASP A 554 -33.43 -22.00 -7.78
C ASP A 554 -33.44 -21.93 -6.25
N GLY A 555 -34.09 -20.91 -5.72
CA GLY A 555 -34.18 -20.62 -4.30
C GLY A 555 -33.31 -19.46 -3.86
N GLU A 556 -33.52 -19.00 -2.61
CA GLU A 556 -32.77 -17.94 -1.96
C GLU A 556 -31.64 -18.55 -1.11
N PHE A 557 -30.55 -17.82 -0.96
CA PHE A 557 -29.43 -18.21 -0.12
C PHE A 557 -28.88 -16.99 0.65
N PRO A 558 -28.31 -17.20 1.86
CA PRO A 558 -27.69 -16.12 2.59
C PRO A 558 -26.45 -15.60 1.85
N LYS A 559 -26.33 -14.27 1.79
CA LYS A 559 -25.19 -13.59 1.15
C LYS A 559 -24.35 -12.87 2.19
N TYR A 560 -23.04 -12.94 2.01
CA TYR A 560 -22.07 -12.20 2.80
C TYR A 560 -22.32 -10.69 2.69
N GLY A 561 -22.21 -9.98 3.82
CA GLY A 561 -22.49 -8.53 3.91
C GLY A 561 -23.88 -8.17 4.43
N ASN A 562 -24.58 -9.11 5.07
CA ASN A 562 -25.91 -8.90 5.63
C ASN A 562 -26.03 -9.30 7.10
N ASP A 563 -24.89 -9.49 7.79
CA ASP A 563 -24.81 -9.95 9.18
C ASP A 563 -25.49 -11.31 9.41
N ASP A 564 -25.32 -12.21 8.44
CA ASP A 564 -25.89 -13.56 8.47
C ASP A 564 -24.76 -14.60 8.70
N ASP A 565 -24.70 -15.18 9.88
CA ASP A 565 -23.66 -16.14 10.27
C ASP A 565 -23.54 -17.34 9.29
N ARG A 566 -24.63 -17.72 8.60
CA ARG A 566 -24.58 -18.81 7.63
C ARG A 566 -23.64 -18.53 6.44
N ALA A 567 -23.52 -17.27 6.05
CA ALA A 567 -22.57 -16.81 5.00
C ALA A 567 -21.24 -16.39 5.64
N ASP A 568 -21.27 -15.65 6.74
CA ASP A 568 -20.09 -15.10 7.41
C ASP A 568 -19.17 -16.21 7.95
N ASP A 569 -19.72 -17.35 8.43
CA ASP A 569 -18.92 -18.52 8.83
C ASP A 569 -18.17 -19.15 7.65
N ILE A 570 -18.75 -19.15 6.44
CA ILE A 570 -18.06 -19.61 5.24
C ILE A 570 -16.88 -18.69 4.92
N ALA A 571 -17.05 -17.38 5.10
CA ALA A 571 -15.98 -16.40 4.91
C ALA A 571 -14.80 -16.65 5.88
N VAL A 572 -15.08 -16.84 7.15
CA VAL A 572 -14.06 -17.17 8.16
C VAL A 572 -13.38 -18.50 7.86
N TRP A 573 -14.16 -19.52 7.47
CA TRP A 573 -13.61 -20.83 7.09
C TRP A 573 -12.66 -20.71 5.90
N LEU A 574 -13.03 -19.96 4.85
CA LEU A 574 -12.21 -19.79 3.64
C LEU A 574 -10.85 -19.17 3.95
N LEU A 575 -10.85 -18.08 4.74
CA LEU A 575 -9.62 -17.42 5.18
C LEU A 575 -8.71 -18.35 5.96
N ARG A 576 -9.26 -19.00 7.00
CA ARG A 576 -8.50 -19.91 7.87
C ARG A 576 -7.92 -21.09 7.10
N THR A 577 -8.72 -21.69 6.21
CA THR A 577 -8.27 -22.83 5.39
C THR A 577 -7.13 -22.43 4.47
N PHE A 578 -7.26 -21.29 3.78
CA PHE A 578 -6.23 -20.82 2.85
C PHE A 578 -4.89 -20.57 3.57
N LEU A 579 -4.88 -19.80 4.66
CA LEU A 579 -3.65 -19.53 5.41
C LEU A 579 -3.08 -20.81 6.04
N ALA A 580 -3.92 -21.69 6.59
CA ALA A 580 -3.47 -22.97 7.17
C ALA A 580 -2.77 -23.86 6.14
N LYS A 581 -3.22 -23.82 4.87
CA LYS A 581 -2.55 -24.53 3.77
C LYS A 581 -1.20 -23.88 3.44
N ILE A 582 -1.12 -22.55 3.35
CA ILE A 582 0.14 -21.81 3.11
C ILE A 582 1.19 -22.14 4.17
N LYS A 583 0.81 -22.15 5.44
CA LYS A 583 1.72 -22.43 6.58
C LYS A 583 2.35 -23.81 6.56
N LYS A 584 1.90 -24.74 5.70
CA LYS A 584 2.53 -26.06 5.51
C LYS A 584 3.75 -26.03 4.58
N HIS A 585 3.97 -24.93 3.86
CA HIS A 585 5.01 -24.83 2.85
C HIS A 585 6.24 -24.09 3.37
N HIS A 586 7.40 -24.44 2.81
CA HIS A 586 8.62 -23.69 3.03
C HIS A 586 8.52 -22.32 2.34
N THR A 587 8.88 -21.27 3.07
CA THR A 587 8.95 -19.90 2.58
C THR A 587 10.40 -19.43 2.47
N TYR A 588 10.68 -18.55 1.52
CA TYR A 588 12.01 -18.00 1.31
C TYR A 588 12.56 -17.36 2.60
N ARG A 589 13.79 -17.73 2.98
CA ARG A 589 14.47 -17.29 4.22
C ARG A 589 13.69 -17.60 5.51
N ASN A 590 12.86 -18.64 5.50
CA ASN A 590 12.02 -19.04 6.63
C ASN A 590 11.11 -17.90 7.15
N SER A 591 10.65 -17.03 6.26
CA SER A 591 9.77 -15.90 6.60
C SER A 591 8.39 -16.39 7.06
N GLU A 592 7.77 -15.71 8.03
CA GLU A 592 6.45 -16.08 8.57
C GLU A 592 5.34 -15.77 7.56
N PRO A 593 4.54 -16.75 7.15
CA PRO A 593 3.44 -16.52 6.22
C PRO A 593 2.34 -15.66 6.80
N THR A 594 1.97 -14.61 6.06
CA THR A 594 0.79 -13.77 6.31
C THR A 594 -0.14 -13.81 5.11
N THR A 595 -1.40 -13.38 5.27
CA THR A 595 -2.32 -13.23 4.14
C THR A 595 -3.16 -11.97 4.26
N SER A 596 -3.63 -11.48 3.11
CA SER A 596 -4.54 -10.35 2.99
C SER A 596 -5.80 -10.72 2.23
N ILE A 597 -6.88 -9.98 2.49
CA ILE A 597 -8.06 -9.93 1.64
C ILE A 597 -8.10 -8.54 1.01
N LEU A 598 -7.39 -8.40 -0.12
CA LEU A 598 -7.16 -7.12 -0.78
C LEU A 598 -6.97 -7.34 -2.29
N THR A 599 -7.65 -6.57 -3.12
CA THR A 599 -7.50 -6.67 -4.59
C THR A 599 -6.99 -5.40 -5.26
N ILE A 600 -6.98 -4.28 -4.55
CA ILE A 600 -6.71 -2.98 -5.18
C ILE A 600 -7.76 -2.75 -6.31
N THR A 601 -7.42 -2.14 -7.44
CA THR A 601 -8.30 -2.04 -8.62
C THR A 601 -8.17 -3.26 -9.57
N SER A 602 -7.35 -4.24 -9.21
CA SER A 602 -7.15 -5.45 -9.99
C SER A 602 -8.38 -6.37 -10.02
N ASN A 603 -9.38 -6.12 -9.16
CA ASN A 603 -10.67 -6.82 -9.16
C ASN A 603 -11.33 -6.85 -10.56
N VAL A 604 -11.19 -5.79 -11.35
CA VAL A 604 -11.67 -5.71 -12.73
C VAL A 604 -10.93 -6.71 -13.63
N VAL A 605 -9.58 -6.72 -13.54
CA VAL A 605 -8.74 -7.63 -14.34
C VAL A 605 -8.98 -9.10 -13.96
N TYR A 606 -9.12 -9.39 -12.66
CA TYR A 606 -9.44 -10.74 -12.18
C TYR A 606 -10.82 -11.17 -12.64
N GLY A 607 -11.82 -10.28 -12.59
CA GLY A 607 -13.17 -10.54 -13.05
C GLY A 607 -13.21 -10.86 -14.54
N LYS A 608 -12.50 -10.10 -15.38
CA LYS A 608 -12.38 -10.39 -16.82
C LYS A 608 -11.86 -11.78 -17.10
N ALA A 609 -10.95 -12.29 -16.29
CA ALA A 609 -10.37 -13.62 -16.45
C ALA A 609 -11.20 -14.73 -15.78
N THR A 610 -12.24 -14.44 -15.02
CA THR A 610 -13.05 -15.39 -14.26
C THR A 610 -14.37 -15.67 -14.99
N GLY A 611 -14.75 -16.94 -15.09
CA GLY A 611 -16.02 -17.39 -15.67
C GLY A 611 -17.23 -17.01 -14.82
N THR A 612 -18.43 -17.40 -15.27
CA THR A 612 -19.66 -17.28 -14.46
C THR A 612 -19.51 -18.06 -13.15
N MET A 613 -20.05 -17.53 -12.06
CA MET A 613 -19.96 -18.10 -10.73
C MET A 613 -21.30 -18.63 -10.23
N PRO A 614 -21.30 -19.63 -9.33
CA PRO A 614 -22.52 -20.18 -8.74
C PRO A 614 -23.36 -19.20 -7.91
N ASP A 615 -22.81 -18.04 -7.53
CA ASP A 615 -23.53 -16.94 -6.86
C ASP A 615 -24.38 -16.07 -7.82
N GLY A 616 -24.26 -16.32 -9.13
CA GLY A 616 -24.97 -15.58 -10.18
C GLY A 616 -24.14 -14.53 -10.90
N ARG A 617 -22.90 -14.24 -10.45
CA ARG A 617 -21.99 -13.32 -11.14
C ARG A 617 -21.65 -13.84 -12.53
N LYS A 618 -21.76 -13.01 -13.55
CA LYS A 618 -21.52 -13.39 -14.95
C LYS A 618 -20.05 -13.32 -15.35
N ALA A 619 -19.67 -14.13 -16.33
CA ALA A 619 -18.31 -14.17 -16.85
C ALA A 619 -17.85 -12.80 -17.34
N GLY A 620 -16.70 -12.35 -16.87
CA GLY A 620 -16.10 -11.08 -17.26
C GLY A 620 -16.51 -9.87 -16.42
N GLU A 621 -17.55 -9.97 -15.60
CA GLU A 621 -17.87 -8.91 -14.65
C GLU A 621 -16.75 -8.74 -13.60
N PRO A 622 -16.52 -7.53 -13.06
CA PRO A 622 -15.57 -7.33 -11.96
C PRO A 622 -15.86 -8.24 -10.76
N LEU A 623 -14.80 -8.67 -10.06
CA LEU A 623 -14.96 -9.25 -8.73
C LEU A 623 -15.17 -8.12 -7.70
N ALA A 624 -15.77 -8.44 -6.55
CA ALA A 624 -15.83 -7.50 -5.44
C ALA A 624 -14.41 -7.16 -4.96
N PRO A 625 -14.13 -5.89 -4.62
CA PRO A 625 -12.80 -5.48 -4.17
C PRO A 625 -12.55 -5.89 -2.72
N GLY A 626 -11.39 -6.51 -2.45
CA GLY A 626 -10.98 -6.88 -1.09
C GLY A 626 -11.99 -7.75 -0.38
N ALA A 627 -12.30 -7.39 0.85
CA ALA A 627 -13.29 -8.04 1.71
C ALA A 627 -14.71 -7.46 1.57
N ASN A 628 -14.93 -6.56 0.63
CA ASN A 628 -16.27 -6.03 0.37
C ASN A 628 -17.22 -7.16 -0.05
N PRO A 629 -18.50 -7.10 0.35
CA PRO A 629 -19.52 -7.97 -0.18
C PRO A 629 -19.64 -7.89 -1.70
N SER A 630 -20.18 -8.93 -2.32
CA SER A 630 -20.46 -8.99 -3.75
C SER A 630 -21.45 -7.92 -4.17
N TYR A 631 -21.34 -7.40 -5.38
CA TYR A 631 -22.23 -6.32 -5.86
C TYR A 631 -23.70 -6.74 -5.81
N GLY A 632 -24.52 -5.91 -5.14
CA GLY A 632 -25.94 -6.17 -4.94
C GLY A 632 -26.26 -7.23 -3.86
N ALA A 633 -25.24 -7.71 -3.13
CA ALA A 633 -25.46 -8.63 -1.99
C ALA A 633 -25.96 -7.90 -0.74
N GLU A 634 -25.48 -6.67 -0.51
CA GLU A 634 -25.79 -5.86 0.67
C GLU A 634 -27.23 -5.33 0.60
N GLN A 635 -28.12 -5.91 1.41
CA GLN A 635 -29.56 -5.56 1.44
C GLN A 635 -30.01 -5.00 2.78
N ASN A 636 -29.22 -5.22 3.86
CA ASN A 636 -29.59 -4.87 5.24
C ASN A 636 -28.94 -3.56 5.75
N GLY A 637 -28.40 -2.72 4.84
CA GLY A 637 -27.81 -1.43 5.17
C GLY A 637 -26.33 -1.48 5.54
N LEU A 638 -25.78 -0.30 5.84
CA LEU A 638 -24.34 -0.12 6.11
C LEU A 638 -23.86 -0.94 7.30
N LEU A 639 -24.60 -0.90 8.43
CA LEU A 639 -24.15 -1.54 9.66
C LEU A 639 -24.10 -3.07 9.52
N ALA A 640 -25.04 -3.67 8.80
CA ALA A 640 -25.01 -5.12 8.55
C ALA A 640 -23.82 -5.51 7.67
N SER A 641 -23.49 -4.69 6.65
CA SER A 641 -22.30 -4.89 5.83
C SER A 641 -21.02 -4.83 6.66
N LEU A 642 -20.90 -3.80 7.51
CA LEU A 642 -19.75 -3.62 8.40
C LEU A 642 -19.63 -4.79 9.39
N ASN A 643 -20.74 -5.25 9.99
CA ASN A 643 -20.76 -6.37 10.94
C ASN A 643 -20.24 -7.67 10.30
N SER A 644 -20.66 -7.99 9.07
CA SER A 644 -20.14 -9.16 8.35
C SER A 644 -18.62 -9.09 8.16
N VAL A 645 -18.08 -7.92 7.78
CA VAL A 645 -16.63 -7.75 7.61
C VAL A 645 -15.90 -7.81 8.95
N ALA A 646 -16.47 -7.26 10.01
CA ALA A 646 -15.87 -7.27 11.35
C ALA A 646 -15.70 -8.68 11.94
N LYS A 647 -16.50 -9.67 11.49
CA LYS A 647 -16.37 -11.08 11.90
C LYS A 647 -15.13 -11.78 11.32
N ILE A 648 -14.47 -11.19 10.31
CA ILE A 648 -13.24 -11.76 9.73
C ILE A 648 -12.09 -11.51 10.71
N PRO A 649 -11.49 -12.56 11.29
CA PRO A 649 -10.51 -12.39 12.37
C PRO A 649 -9.16 -11.91 11.83
N TYR A 650 -8.68 -10.77 12.35
CA TYR A 650 -7.43 -10.13 11.92
C TYR A 650 -6.20 -11.04 12.12
N GLU A 651 -6.16 -11.83 13.19
CA GLU A 651 -5.05 -12.76 13.46
C GLU A 651 -4.81 -13.80 12.34
N TRP A 652 -5.81 -14.02 11.46
CA TRP A 652 -5.68 -14.87 10.26
C TRP A 652 -5.42 -14.09 8.97
N ALA A 653 -5.43 -12.76 9.04
CA ALA A 653 -5.21 -11.89 7.90
C ALA A 653 -4.27 -10.72 8.25
N LEU A 654 -3.10 -11.03 8.82
CA LEU A 654 -2.13 -10.03 9.31
C LEU A 654 -1.58 -9.11 8.23
N ASP A 655 -1.74 -9.47 6.96
CA ASP A 655 -1.42 -8.63 5.79
C ASP A 655 -2.61 -7.76 5.34
N GLY A 656 -3.70 -7.77 6.11
CA GLY A 656 -4.80 -6.81 6.07
C GLY A 656 -6.11 -7.28 5.45
N ILE A 657 -7.20 -6.64 5.88
CA ILE A 657 -8.58 -6.91 5.44
C ILE A 657 -9.15 -5.60 4.89
N SER A 658 -9.11 -5.42 3.56
CA SER A 658 -9.56 -4.16 2.95
C SER A 658 -11.07 -4.09 2.84
N ASN A 659 -11.65 -3.05 3.43
CA ASN A 659 -13.07 -2.72 3.32
C ASN A 659 -13.23 -1.27 2.84
N THR A 660 -14.06 -1.05 1.82
CA THR A 660 -14.32 0.29 1.26
C THR A 660 -15.82 0.53 1.21
N GLN A 661 -16.29 1.55 1.90
CA GLN A 661 -17.71 1.91 1.95
C GLN A 661 -17.96 3.24 1.25
N THR A 662 -19.03 3.30 0.45
CA THR A 662 -19.54 4.55 -0.12
C THR A 662 -20.87 4.86 0.53
N ILE A 663 -20.95 6.02 1.17
CA ILE A 663 -22.08 6.45 1.98
C ILE A 663 -22.66 7.70 1.35
N ASN A 664 -23.97 7.68 1.11
CA ASN A 664 -24.67 8.91 0.71
C ASN A 664 -24.63 9.90 1.89
N PRO A 665 -24.29 11.17 1.67
CA PRO A 665 -24.24 12.17 2.75
C PRO A 665 -25.48 12.20 3.64
N ASP A 666 -26.67 12.04 3.06
CA ASP A 666 -27.94 12.06 3.79
C ASP A 666 -28.12 10.87 4.74
N ALA A 667 -27.40 9.75 4.52
CA ALA A 667 -27.38 8.63 5.44
C ALA A 667 -26.61 8.94 6.72
N LEU A 668 -25.63 9.85 6.67
CA LEU A 668 -24.91 10.33 7.84
C LEU A 668 -25.62 11.48 8.57
N GLY A 669 -26.58 12.13 7.94
CA GLY A 669 -27.32 13.25 8.51
C GLY A 669 -27.46 14.44 7.56
N HIS A 670 -28.15 15.47 8.02
CA HIS A 670 -28.48 16.63 7.18
C HIS A 670 -27.58 17.84 7.45
N GLU A 671 -26.97 17.91 8.63
CA GLU A 671 -26.02 18.94 9.02
C GLU A 671 -24.60 18.41 9.16
N ASP A 672 -23.60 19.25 8.90
CA ASP A 672 -22.20 18.83 8.91
C ASP A 672 -21.77 18.26 10.26
N GLY A 673 -22.16 18.89 11.38
CA GLY A 673 -21.89 18.40 12.73
C GLY A 673 -22.52 17.03 13.02
N GLU A 674 -23.73 16.78 12.49
CA GLU A 674 -24.40 15.49 12.58
C GLU A 674 -23.65 14.41 11.78
N ARG A 675 -23.26 14.73 10.53
CA ARG A 675 -22.51 13.83 9.66
C ARG A 675 -21.17 13.41 10.28
N ILE A 676 -20.44 14.38 10.84
CA ILE A 676 -19.16 14.15 11.52
C ILE A 676 -19.35 13.20 12.72
N ASN A 677 -20.29 13.51 13.61
CA ASN A 677 -20.55 12.70 14.79
C ASN A 677 -21.01 11.27 14.42
N ASN A 678 -21.89 11.14 13.43
CA ASN A 678 -22.37 9.84 13.00
C ASN A 678 -21.27 9.01 12.33
N LEU A 679 -20.38 9.62 11.53
CA LEU A 679 -19.24 8.91 10.98
C LEU A 679 -18.28 8.42 12.09
N VAL A 680 -17.99 9.26 13.10
CA VAL A 680 -17.18 8.83 14.26
C VAL A 680 -17.85 7.68 15.00
N ASN A 681 -19.16 7.74 15.26
CA ASN A 681 -19.89 6.66 15.93
C ASN A 681 -19.88 5.35 15.14
N VAL A 682 -19.99 5.42 13.80
CA VAL A 682 -19.89 4.24 12.94
C VAL A 682 -18.49 3.63 13.01
N MET A 683 -17.44 4.45 12.98
CA MET A 683 -16.06 3.98 13.09
C MET A 683 -15.78 3.37 14.47
N ASP A 684 -16.18 4.04 15.56
CA ASP A 684 -16.04 3.51 16.90
C ASP A 684 -16.74 2.13 17.02
N GLY A 685 -18.00 2.02 16.60
CA GLY A 685 -18.74 0.76 16.66
C GLY A 685 -18.20 -0.34 15.77
N TYR A 686 -17.64 -0.02 14.61
CA TYR A 686 -17.03 -0.96 13.69
C TYR A 686 -15.70 -1.50 14.22
N PHE A 687 -14.82 -0.63 14.68
CA PHE A 687 -13.50 -1.00 15.16
C PHE A 687 -13.54 -1.67 16.55
N ASP A 688 -14.46 -1.28 17.42
CA ASP A 688 -14.68 -1.94 18.73
C ASP A 688 -15.12 -3.41 18.58
N GLN A 689 -15.70 -3.81 17.45
CA GLN A 689 -16.00 -5.21 17.11
C GLN A 689 -14.77 -6.01 16.65
N GLY A 690 -13.59 -5.41 16.54
CA GLY A 690 -12.36 -6.05 16.07
C GLY A 690 -12.13 -6.01 14.57
N ALA A 691 -12.90 -5.20 13.82
CA ALA A 691 -12.65 -4.95 12.41
C ALA A 691 -11.27 -4.32 12.19
N HIS A 692 -10.66 -4.57 11.02
CA HIS A 692 -9.29 -4.14 10.77
C HIS A 692 -9.19 -2.78 10.07
N HIS A 693 -9.90 -2.59 8.94
CA HIS A 693 -9.64 -1.45 8.05
C HIS A 693 -10.93 -0.88 7.47
N LEU A 694 -10.96 0.44 7.25
CA LEU A 694 -12.06 1.13 6.61
C LEU A 694 -11.56 2.25 5.69
N ASN A 695 -11.97 2.19 4.43
CA ASN A 695 -12.00 3.30 3.50
C ASN A 695 -13.42 3.91 3.49
N VAL A 696 -13.52 5.22 3.57
CA VAL A 696 -14.79 5.93 3.53
C VAL A 696 -14.85 6.90 2.35
N ASN A 697 -15.90 6.77 1.54
CA ASN A 697 -16.31 7.73 0.54
C ASN A 697 -17.66 8.33 0.94
N VAL A 698 -17.79 9.65 0.95
CA VAL A 698 -19.05 10.32 1.28
C VAL A 698 -19.49 11.19 0.12
N PHE A 699 -20.25 10.59 -0.80
CA PHE A 699 -20.84 11.27 -1.96
C PHE A 699 -21.94 10.40 -2.59
N GLY A 700 -22.81 11.03 -3.41
CA GLY A 700 -23.82 10.32 -4.19
C GLY A 700 -23.27 9.79 -5.53
N LYS A 701 -23.95 8.79 -6.11
CA LYS A 701 -23.59 8.22 -7.43
C LYS A 701 -23.67 9.24 -8.56
N GLU A 702 -24.53 10.24 -8.42
CA GLU A 702 -24.74 11.30 -9.40
C GLU A 702 -23.45 12.09 -9.64
N LYS A 703 -22.67 12.35 -8.59
CA LYS A 703 -21.37 13.03 -8.69
C LYS A 703 -20.35 12.20 -9.48
N LEU A 704 -20.33 10.89 -9.27
CA LEU A 704 -19.44 9.98 -10.04
C LEU A 704 -19.82 9.95 -11.52
N ILE A 705 -21.12 9.90 -11.83
CA ILE A 705 -21.61 9.90 -13.21
C ILE A 705 -21.26 11.22 -13.90
N ASP A 706 -21.50 12.34 -13.24
CA ASP A 706 -21.15 13.67 -13.80
C ASP A 706 -19.63 13.81 -14.02
N ALA A 707 -18.80 13.38 -13.05
CA ALA A 707 -17.35 13.40 -13.20
C ALA A 707 -16.84 12.47 -14.33
N MET A 708 -17.53 11.35 -14.56
CA MET A 708 -17.21 10.43 -15.65
C MET A 708 -17.59 10.99 -17.02
N GLU A 709 -18.69 11.75 -17.11
CA GLU A 709 -19.19 12.33 -18.35
C GLU A 709 -18.54 13.69 -18.66
N HIS A 710 -18.09 14.41 -17.64
CA HIS A 710 -17.52 15.75 -17.73
C HIS A 710 -16.18 15.87 -17.00
N PRO A 711 -15.18 15.05 -17.34
CA PRO A 711 -13.88 15.04 -16.66
C PRO A 711 -13.07 16.35 -16.85
N GLU A 712 -13.47 17.21 -17.79
CA GLU A 712 -12.86 18.50 -18.07
C GLU A 712 -13.21 19.59 -17.05
N LYS A 713 -14.26 19.41 -16.23
CA LYS A 713 -14.66 20.37 -15.20
C LYS A 713 -13.55 20.50 -14.14
N GLU A 714 -13.22 21.74 -13.80
CA GLU A 714 -12.13 22.03 -12.87
C GLU A 714 -12.36 21.44 -11.46
N GLU A 715 -13.62 21.35 -11.02
CA GLU A 715 -14.00 20.72 -9.75
C GLU A 715 -13.64 19.24 -9.66
N TYR A 716 -13.47 18.54 -10.79
CA TYR A 716 -13.09 17.12 -10.83
C TYR A 716 -11.58 16.90 -11.00
N ALA A 717 -10.78 17.94 -11.22
CA ALA A 717 -9.34 17.83 -11.45
C ALA A 717 -8.61 17.11 -10.30
N ASN A 718 -9.07 17.30 -9.07
CA ASN A 718 -8.52 16.66 -7.87
C ASN A 718 -9.57 15.80 -7.13
N PHE A 719 -10.70 15.48 -7.78
CA PHE A 719 -11.71 14.64 -7.17
C PHE A 719 -11.15 13.28 -6.85
N THR A 720 -10.84 13.08 -5.57
CA THR A 720 -10.21 11.88 -5.02
C THR A 720 -11.28 10.94 -4.47
N ILE A 721 -11.12 9.65 -4.73
CA ILE A 721 -11.97 8.59 -4.19
C ILE A 721 -11.10 7.46 -3.60
N ARG A 722 -11.64 6.78 -2.59
CA ARG A 722 -11.07 5.55 -2.05
C ARG A 722 -11.58 4.37 -2.88
N VAL A 723 -10.69 3.45 -3.27
CA VAL A 723 -11.06 2.32 -4.15
C VAL A 723 -10.90 0.96 -3.47
N SER A 724 -9.74 0.62 -2.97
CA SER A 724 -9.47 -0.59 -2.17
C SER A 724 -8.05 -0.50 -1.61
N GLY A 725 -7.91 -0.07 -0.37
CA GLY A 725 -6.61 0.13 0.30
C GLY A 725 -5.81 1.35 -0.17
N TYR A 726 -6.34 2.18 -1.07
CA TYR A 726 -5.72 3.43 -1.50
C TYR A 726 -6.73 4.37 -2.18
N ALA A 727 -6.30 5.59 -2.47
CA ALA A 727 -7.08 6.58 -3.18
C ALA A 727 -6.58 6.79 -4.61
N VAL A 728 -7.47 7.30 -5.47
CA VAL A 728 -7.15 7.70 -6.85
C VAL A 728 -7.92 8.96 -7.20
N LYS A 729 -7.43 9.73 -8.18
CA LYS A 729 -8.27 10.72 -8.84
C LYS A 729 -9.26 9.99 -9.75
N PHE A 730 -10.55 10.19 -9.55
CA PHE A 730 -11.59 9.45 -10.27
C PHE A 730 -11.48 9.58 -11.79
N ILE A 731 -11.11 10.77 -12.26
CA ILE A 731 -10.95 11.03 -13.70
C ILE A 731 -9.72 10.35 -14.33
N ASP A 732 -8.76 9.87 -13.53
CA ASP A 732 -7.58 9.15 -14.00
C ASP A 732 -7.82 7.62 -14.13
N LEU A 733 -8.99 7.14 -13.69
CA LEU A 733 -9.43 5.75 -13.89
C LEU A 733 -9.86 5.50 -15.34
N THR A 734 -9.66 4.26 -15.82
CA THR A 734 -10.26 3.84 -17.08
C THR A 734 -11.79 3.84 -16.98
N ARG A 735 -12.49 3.98 -18.11
CA ARG A 735 -13.97 3.95 -18.15
C ARG A 735 -14.56 2.70 -17.46
N GLU A 736 -13.92 1.56 -17.64
CA GLU A 736 -14.36 0.31 -17.00
C GLU A 736 -14.24 0.36 -15.48
N GLN A 737 -13.14 0.93 -14.96
CA GLN A 737 -12.94 1.08 -13.52
C GLN A 737 -13.86 2.13 -12.92
N GLN A 738 -14.14 3.22 -13.65
CA GLN A 738 -15.16 4.19 -13.25
C GLN A 738 -16.53 3.53 -13.12
N MET A 739 -16.90 2.70 -14.11
CA MET A 739 -18.16 1.94 -14.08
C MET A 739 -18.18 0.93 -12.93
N ASP A 740 -17.06 0.26 -12.64
CA ASP A 740 -16.93 -0.62 -11.46
C ASP A 740 -17.24 0.14 -10.17
N VAL A 741 -16.61 1.31 -9.96
CA VAL A 741 -16.84 2.14 -8.78
C VAL A 741 -18.30 2.60 -8.69
N ILE A 742 -18.91 3.03 -9.79
CA ILE A 742 -20.32 3.47 -9.84
C ILE A 742 -21.27 2.31 -9.52
N SER A 743 -20.90 1.07 -9.90
CA SER A 743 -21.74 -0.11 -9.65
C SER A 743 -21.71 -0.60 -8.19
N ARG A 744 -20.71 -0.17 -7.40
CA ARG A 744 -20.61 -0.53 -5.98
C ARG A 744 -21.80 -0.04 -5.18
N THR A 745 -22.06 -0.68 -4.05
CA THR A 745 -23.14 -0.25 -3.14
C THR A 745 -22.88 1.18 -2.66
N CYS A 746 -23.90 2.02 -2.72
CA CYS A 746 -23.90 3.34 -2.10
C CYS A 746 -25.02 3.32 -1.04
N HIS A 747 -24.61 3.28 0.21
CA HIS A 747 -25.53 3.16 1.33
C HIS A 747 -26.36 4.44 1.50
N LYS A 748 -27.68 4.31 1.43
CA LYS A 748 -28.65 5.39 1.63
C LYS A 748 -29.23 5.41 3.03
N THR A 749 -28.97 4.37 3.80
CA THR A 749 -29.39 4.20 5.19
C THR A 749 -28.25 3.58 5.99
N MET A 750 -28.22 3.85 7.27
CA MET A 750 -27.32 3.25 8.24
C MET A 750 -27.58 1.77 8.43
#